data_a5dfc9850d8e32ba1f5dcc99bd1513c3
#
_entry.id   a5dfc9850d8e32ba1f5dcc99bd1513c3
#
_cell.length_a   1.000
_cell.length_b   1.000
_cell.length_c   1.000
_cell.angle_alpha   90.00
_cell.angle_beta   90.00
_cell.angle_gamma   90.00
#
_symmetry.space_group_name_H-M   'P 1'
#
loop_
_entity.id
_entity.type
_entity.pdbx_description
1 polymer ?
#
loop_
_entity_poly.entity_id
_entity_poly.type
_entity_poly.pdbx_seq_one_letter_code
_entity_poly.pdbx_strand_id
1 'polypeptide(L)'
;MSANKGSAPHQHGVKGVYHGGEWLDMEDCDGVFSNIEEKCSGCKNEGKCPPRSRSRPSANSDGTNYDIVVIGAGCIGAAISRELAKYKLSVLMLEASDDVSQGATKGNSGIVHAGYDDKPGTNHAKFCWTGNQMFPDLDKDLNFGYQKNGSLVLATNKDEVGILEDLLKRGETNGVQNLRIVEKKELFEMEPHINPNVIAALYAPDAGNVIPYEFAIALAENAVDNGVELRIRREVTGITRKDDGLELTVNHWEPKAYILSKEVSPLQKIGTTQLIILGFLASLTLWAGALMNLVPAGAFPKLMGTILAFLVLVKVLFPGKSKVERNTPISELVNQAGAIEGSGGTKVSVDDMKVGGSGCRTIQNGETVETETVKAKFVINCAGSYSDKIANMIGDKSFCIKPRLGDYLLLNRNQGHLTTKTLFPCPDPILGKGVLVQTTLWGNLILGPTARDVYKPEAANMTAAEVQHYILSKCKNLVPSFDPKETIHAFCGARAKSDRGDWIIENSAVDGRMIHVAGIDSPGLAGSPAIALEVVRLLEESGCKLTANPTFNPRRAPIITPKDGMRGLKMGSVGKNDSDGLDEAKMSQNVICKCEKVTELEVVRALRRSLPIDSTQAIRKRTRAGMGHCQGDPANYNCEARVKAIIARETGMPMSQIGGRPWPATSTLSQRWPEESELKDLESRMNE
;
A
#
# COMPACT_ATOMS: atom_id res chain seq x y z
N MET A 1 26.49 0.92 52.74
CA MET A 1 25.19 0.34 53.12
C MET A 1 24.16 1.45 53.19
N SER A 2 23.45 1.73 52.14
CA SER A 2 22.20 2.46 52.14
C SER A 2 21.49 2.16 50.82
N ALA A 3 20.44 1.40 50.93
CA ALA A 3 19.59 1.04 49.81
C ALA A 3 18.79 2.29 49.40
N ASN A 4 18.97 2.71 48.16
CA ASN A 4 18.11 3.69 47.53
C ASN A 4 16.86 2.98 47.04
N LYS A 5 15.74 3.27 47.66
CA LYS A 5 14.41 2.83 47.21
C LYS A 5 14.07 3.61 45.95
N GLY A 6 14.06 2.94 44.83
CA GLY A 6 13.48 3.46 43.61
C GLY A 6 11.98 3.72 43.78
N SER A 7 11.57 4.93 43.49
CA SER A 7 10.18 5.33 43.41
C SER A 7 9.46 4.55 42.29
N ALA A 8 8.30 3.99 42.59
CA ALA A 8 7.43 3.32 41.66
C ALA A 8 6.99 4.28 40.54
N PRO A 9 6.89 3.81 39.28
CA PRO A 9 6.41 4.63 38.19
C PRO A 9 4.93 4.93 38.35
N HIS A 10 4.55 6.16 38.04
CA HIS A 10 3.20 6.69 38.14
C HIS A 10 2.20 5.93 37.25
N GLN A 11 1.05 5.57 37.82
CA GLN A 11 -0.12 5.02 37.16
C GLN A 11 -0.87 6.15 36.42
N HIS A 12 -0.51 6.45 35.18
CA HIS A 12 -1.29 7.36 34.34
C HIS A 12 -1.36 6.82 32.90
N GLY A 13 -2.51 6.97 32.29
CA GLY A 13 -2.86 6.44 30.97
C GLY A 13 -1.91 6.94 29.87
N VAL A 14 -1.42 6.03 29.09
CA VAL A 14 -0.26 6.20 28.20
C VAL A 14 -0.54 7.17 27.08
N LYS A 15 0.02 8.35 27.15
CA LYS A 15 0.26 9.26 26.05
C LYS A 15 1.76 9.33 25.81
N GLY A 16 2.31 8.45 24.96
CA GLY A 16 3.73 8.40 24.69
C GLY A 16 4.05 8.23 23.19
N VAL A 17 5.23 8.58 22.76
CA VAL A 17 5.76 8.41 21.41
C VAL A 17 6.99 7.52 21.47
N TYR A 18 7.05 6.49 20.61
CA TYR A 18 8.22 5.63 20.50
C TYR A 18 9.27 6.30 19.61
N HIS A 19 10.45 6.61 20.16
CA HIS A 19 11.53 7.25 19.44
C HIS A 19 12.90 6.71 19.85
N GLY A 20 13.75 6.41 18.87
CA GLY A 20 15.14 6.00 19.13
C GLY A 20 15.32 4.69 19.90
N GLY A 21 14.31 3.81 19.97
CA GLY A 21 14.35 2.56 20.73
C GLY A 21 13.78 2.68 22.15
N GLU A 22 13.33 3.87 22.56
CA GLU A 22 12.71 4.13 23.86
C GLU A 22 11.29 4.68 23.68
N TRP A 23 10.40 4.32 24.62
CA TRP A 23 9.08 4.92 24.74
C TRP A 23 9.17 6.20 25.54
N LEU A 24 8.70 7.30 24.96
CA LEU A 24 8.66 8.60 25.66
C LEU A 24 7.24 8.89 26.12
N ASP A 25 7.06 9.15 27.41
CA ASP A 25 5.79 9.52 27.99
C ASP A 25 5.45 10.97 27.65
N MET A 26 4.33 11.18 26.96
CA MET A 26 3.87 12.51 26.55
C MET A 26 3.15 13.27 27.66
N GLU A 27 2.81 12.63 28.80
CA GLU A 27 2.22 13.32 29.94
C GLU A 27 3.23 14.14 30.73
N ASP A 28 4.52 13.82 30.62
CA ASP A 28 5.59 14.67 31.16
C ASP A 28 5.82 15.97 30.33
N CYS A 29 5.10 16.11 29.22
CA CYS A 29 5.05 17.32 28.39
C CYS A 29 3.65 17.91 28.52
N ASP A 30 3.45 18.86 29.42
CA ASP A 30 2.18 19.56 29.67
C ASP A 30 1.60 20.16 28.37
N GLY A 31 0.82 19.43 27.60
CA GLY A 31 0.16 20.04 26.46
C GLY A 31 -0.68 19.14 25.56
N VAL A 32 -1.86 19.58 25.32
CA VAL A 32 -2.79 19.14 24.27
C VAL A 32 -2.14 19.38 22.90
N PHE A 33 -2.31 18.45 21.98
CA PHE A 33 -1.70 18.34 20.62
C PHE A 33 -1.74 19.59 19.71
N SER A 34 -2.35 20.68 20.11
CA SER A 34 -2.47 21.91 19.32
C SER A 34 -1.38 22.96 19.54
N ASN A 35 -0.48 22.81 20.55
CA ASN A 35 0.55 23.81 20.86
C ASN A 35 1.85 23.17 21.39
N ILE A 36 2.44 22.25 20.64
CA ILE A 36 3.68 21.57 21.02
C ILE A 36 4.93 22.49 20.88
N GLU A 37 4.83 23.59 20.12
CA GLU A 37 5.99 24.43 19.79
C GLU A 37 6.55 25.24 20.95
N GLU A 38 5.77 25.51 22.01
CA GLU A 38 6.20 26.42 23.09
C GLU A 38 6.61 25.76 24.42
N LYS A 39 6.42 24.44 24.61
CA LYS A 39 6.46 23.82 25.93
C LYS A 39 7.53 22.76 26.20
N CYS A 40 8.46 22.53 25.29
CA CYS A 40 9.52 21.53 25.53
C CYS A 40 10.73 22.02 26.33
N SER A 41 10.89 23.32 26.59
CA SER A 41 11.93 23.83 27.47
C SER A 41 11.51 23.61 28.92
N GLY A 42 12.15 22.66 29.60
CA GLY A 42 11.93 22.35 30.99
C GLY A 42 11.16 21.02 31.27
N CYS A 43 10.78 20.26 30.25
CA CYS A 43 10.22 18.94 30.46
C CYS A 43 11.34 17.92 30.80
N LYS A 44 11.02 16.88 31.59
CA LYS A 44 11.97 15.83 31.99
C LYS A 44 12.57 15.05 30.81
N ASN A 45 11.92 15.09 29.63
CA ASN A 45 12.33 14.47 28.38
C ASN A 45 13.04 15.41 27.42
N GLU A 46 13.50 16.59 27.92
CA GLU A 46 14.26 17.55 27.11
C GLU A 46 15.50 16.88 26.49
N GLY A 47 15.59 16.87 25.17
CA GLY A 47 16.64 16.16 24.44
C GLY A 47 16.25 14.76 23.94
N LYS A 48 15.20 14.13 24.45
CA LYS A 48 14.69 12.81 24.04
C LYS A 48 13.41 12.90 23.21
N CYS A 49 12.71 14.04 23.26
CA CYS A 49 11.52 14.26 22.44
C CYS A 49 11.85 14.16 20.95
N PRO A 50 10.97 13.57 20.14
CA PRO A 50 11.18 13.52 18.69
C PRO A 50 11.37 14.93 18.13
N PRO A 51 12.19 15.12 17.09
CA PRO A 51 12.63 16.40 16.56
C PRO A 51 11.53 17.31 16.00
N ARG A 52 10.25 16.98 16.17
CA ARG A 52 9.10 17.81 15.74
C ARG A 52 9.15 19.26 16.25
N SER A 53 9.81 19.52 17.38
CA SER A 53 9.90 20.85 17.98
C SER A 53 11.25 21.54 17.80
N ARG A 54 12.27 20.85 17.29
CA ARG A 54 13.63 21.38 17.23
C ARG A 54 13.98 21.82 15.84
N SER A 55 13.60 22.98 15.47
CA SER A 55 13.99 23.63 14.23
C SER A 55 13.35 23.05 12.96
N ARG A 56 12.05 23.33 12.72
CA ARG A 56 11.71 23.65 11.34
C ARG A 56 12.70 24.75 10.92
N PRO A 57 13.53 24.55 9.86
CA PRO A 57 14.11 25.71 9.18
C PRO A 57 12.86 26.51 8.82
N SER A 58 12.77 27.74 9.28
CA SER A 58 11.58 28.54 9.25
C SER A 58 10.97 28.49 7.84
N ALA A 59 9.89 27.72 7.65
CA ALA A 59 8.84 28.22 6.79
C ALA A 59 8.60 29.65 7.28
N ASN A 60 8.58 30.62 6.41
CA ASN A 60 8.14 31.95 6.81
C ASN A 60 6.85 31.78 7.57
N SER A 61 6.60 32.60 8.57
CA SER A 61 5.55 32.48 9.58
C SER A 61 4.11 32.16 9.09
N ASP A 62 3.89 32.11 7.77
CA ASP A 62 2.63 31.79 7.10
C ASP A 62 2.55 30.35 6.51
N GLY A 63 3.64 29.56 6.56
CA GLY A 63 3.65 28.16 6.05
C GLY A 63 3.48 28.03 4.52
N THR A 64 3.68 29.10 3.75
CA THR A 64 3.45 29.12 2.30
C THR A 64 4.70 29.13 1.46
N ASN A 65 5.87 29.42 2.04
CA ASN A 65 7.14 29.60 1.32
C ASN A 65 8.15 28.50 1.70
N TYR A 66 8.69 27.79 0.70
CA TYR A 66 9.65 26.70 0.86
C TYR A 66 10.88 26.90 -0.02
N ASP A 67 12.00 26.31 0.40
CA ASP A 67 13.16 26.18 -0.49
C ASP A 67 12.85 25.17 -1.59
N ILE A 68 12.23 24.04 -1.23
CA ILE A 68 11.94 22.95 -2.16
C ILE A 68 10.53 22.40 -1.93
N VAL A 69 9.78 22.20 -3.02
CA VAL A 69 8.54 21.41 -3.02
C VAL A 69 8.75 20.13 -3.82
N VAL A 70 8.48 18.98 -3.22
CA VAL A 70 8.48 17.66 -3.86
C VAL A 70 7.04 17.24 -4.13
N ILE A 71 6.69 17.01 -5.40
CA ILE A 71 5.34 16.60 -5.82
C ILE A 71 5.28 15.08 -5.97
N GLY A 72 4.56 14.42 -5.07
CA GLY A 72 4.37 12.97 -5.00
C GLY A 72 5.19 12.31 -3.90
N ALA A 73 4.53 11.47 -3.07
CA ALA A 73 5.11 10.71 -1.96
C ALA A 73 5.17 9.19 -2.26
N GLY A 74 5.48 8.83 -3.51
CA GLY A 74 5.91 7.48 -3.89
C GLY A 74 7.35 7.20 -3.42
N CYS A 75 7.91 6.03 -3.75
CA CYS A 75 9.28 5.67 -3.36
C CYS A 75 10.34 6.68 -3.82
N ILE A 76 10.14 7.32 -4.98
CA ILE A 76 11.07 8.33 -5.53
C ILE A 76 11.01 9.61 -4.71
N GLY A 77 9.81 10.23 -4.56
CA GLY A 77 9.68 11.46 -3.80
C GLY A 77 10.04 11.31 -2.32
N ALA A 78 9.71 10.16 -1.71
CA ALA A 78 10.10 9.84 -0.34
C ALA A 78 11.63 9.69 -0.19
N ALA A 79 12.31 9.05 -1.16
CA ALA A 79 13.78 8.92 -1.14
C ALA A 79 14.45 10.29 -1.29
N ILE A 80 13.98 11.12 -2.22
CA ILE A 80 14.49 12.47 -2.43
C ILE A 80 14.26 13.34 -1.18
N SER A 81 13.05 13.30 -0.61
CA SER A 81 12.73 14.09 0.59
C SER A 81 13.61 13.71 1.79
N ARG A 82 13.88 12.40 1.97
CA ARG A 82 14.82 11.94 3.00
C ARG A 82 16.24 12.41 2.73
N GLU A 83 16.69 12.41 1.49
CA GLU A 83 18.03 12.88 1.14
C GLU A 83 18.17 14.39 1.38
N LEU A 84 17.13 15.17 1.02
CA LEU A 84 17.07 16.62 1.27
C LEU A 84 17.04 16.97 2.76
N ALA A 85 16.45 16.12 3.60
CA ALA A 85 16.42 16.31 5.06
C ALA A 85 17.83 16.33 5.71
N LYS A 86 18.84 15.83 5.00
CA LYS A 86 20.26 15.95 5.43
C LYS A 86 20.81 17.37 5.34
N TYR A 87 20.05 18.30 4.77
CA TYR A 87 20.45 19.69 4.59
C TYR A 87 19.50 20.63 5.32
N LYS A 88 19.98 21.83 5.64
CA LYS A 88 19.19 22.92 6.26
C LYS A 88 18.32 23.60 5.21
N LEU A 89 17.25 22.92 4.81
CA LEU A 89 16.29 23.37 3.81
C LEU A 89 14.86 23.26 4.37
N SER A 90 14.02 24.20 3.99
CA SER A 90 12.57 24.07 4.17
C SER A 90 12.02 23.24 3.01
N VAL A 91 11.58 22.01 3.29
CA VAL A 91 11.10 21.06 2.28
C VAL A 91 9.65 20.70 2.55
N LEU A 92 8.80 20.84 1.54
CA LEU A 92 7.42 20.37 1.55
C LEU A 92 7.24 19.20 0.57
N MET A 93 6.71 18.08 1.04
CA MET A 93 6.29 16.96 0.23
C MET A 93 4.77 16.95 0.10
N LEU A 94 4.26 17.10 -1.12
CA LEU A 94 2.83 17.09 -1.45
C LEU A 94 2.42 15.73 -2.01
N GLU A 95 1.38 15.12 -1.45
CA GLU A 95 0.79 13.88 -1.93
C GLU A 95 -0.70 14.09 -2.21
N ALA A 96 -1.09 13.78 -3.43
CA ALA A 96 -2.48 13.93 -3.85
C ALA A 96 -3.43 12.92 -3.18
N SER A 97 -2.93 11.78 -2.76
CA SER A 97 -3.71 10.71 -2.12
C SER A 97 -3.82 10.89 -0.60
N ASP A 98 -4.60 10.02 0.04
CA ASP A 98 -4.85 9.97 1.50
C ASP A 98 -3.71 9.35 2.31
N ASP A 99 -2.65 8.88 1.68
CA ASP A 99 -1.46 8.32 2.33
C ASP A 99 -0.30 8.27 1.34
N VAL A 100 0.91 8.15 1.83
CA VAL A 100 2.11 7.93 1.01
C VAL A 100 2.07 6.57 0.31
N SER A 101 2.85 6.40 -0.77
CA SER A 101 2.98 5.11 -1.47
C SER A 101 1.68 4.62 -2.12
N GLN A 102 0.84 5.50 -2.65
CA GLN A 102 -0.46 5.11 -3.22
C GLN A 102 -0.43 4.78 -4.73
N GLY A 103 0.59 5.23 -5.45
CA GLY A 103 0.76 4.96 -6.89
C GLY A 103 1.39 3.60 -7.20
N ALA A 104 2.26 3.56 -8.21
CA ALA A 104 3.00 2.36 -8.65
C ALA A 104 3.80 1.68 -7.53
N THR A 105 4.20 2.43 -6.51
CA THR A 105 4.99 1.93 -5.37
C THR A 105 4.29 0.82 -4.60
N LYS A 106 2.97 0.88 -4.38
CA LYS A 106 2.25 -0.23 -3.71
C LYS A 106 1.86 -1.36 -4.65
N GLY A 107 1.86 -1.12 -5.96
CA GLY A 107 1.41 -2.05 -6.99
C GLY A 107 2.55 -2.73 -7.73
N ASN A 108 3.57 -3.21 -7.02
CA ASN A 108 4.71 -3.92 -7.60
C ASN A 108 5.14 -5.13 -6.75
N SER A 109 6.10 -5.91 -7.26
CA SER A 109 6.60 -7.13 -6.61
C SER A 109 7.61 -6.89 -5.49
N GLY A 110 8.12 -5.66 -5.32
CA GLY A 110 9.13 -5.35 -4.30
C GLY A 110 10.53 -5.86 -4.61
N ILE A 111 10.87 -6.12 -5.86
CA ILE A 111 12.19 -6.59 -6.25
C ILE A 111 13.19 -5.45 -6.22
N VAL A 112 14.29 -5.66 -5.52
CA VAL A 112 15.51 -4.86 -5.62
C VAL A 112 16.38 -5.51 -6.69
N HIS A 113 16.21 -5.08 -7.94
CA HIS A 113 16.90 -5.63 -9.09
C HIS A 113 18.41 -5.38 -9.01
N ALA A 114 19.20 -6.29 -9.58
CA ALA A 114 20.67 -6.18 -9.64
C ALA A 114 21.20 -5.40 -10.86
N GLY A 115 20.35 -5.04 -11.84
CA GLY A 115 20.74 -4.18 -12.97
C GLY A 115 21.41 -4.90 -14.16
N TYR A 116 21.38 -6.23 -14.21
CA TYR A 116 22.01 -7.02 -15.28
C TYR A 116 21.26 -6.96 -16.62
N ASP A 117 19.98 -6.66 -16.62
CA ASP A 117 19.14 -6.65 -17.82
C ASP A 117 18.89 -5.26 -18.41
N ASP A 118 19.36 -4.21 -17.73
CA ASP A 118 19.20 -2.83 -18.17
C ASP A 118 20.19 -2.50 -19.31
N LYS A 119 19.75 -1.74 -20.32
CA LYS A 119 20.57 -1.39 -21.47
C LYS A 119 21.73 -0.48 -21.03
N PRO A 120 22.99 -0.82 -21.32
CA PRO A 120 24.14 0.01 -20.98
C PRO A 120 24.02 1.44 -21.52
N GLY A 121 24.45 2.41 -20.73
CA GLY A 121 24.41 3.83 -21.09
C GLY A 121 23.08 4.54 -20.82
N THR A 122 22.06 3.84 -20.33
CA THR A 122 20.77 4.40 -19.92
C THR A 122 20.76 4.78 -18.43
N ASN A 123 19.81 5.65 -18.04
CA ASN A 123 19.55 5.95 -16.63
C ASN A 123 19.11 4.71 -15.85
N HIS A 124 18.39 3.76 -16.49
CA HIS A 124 18.08 2.46 -15.88
C HIS A 124 19.35 1.77 -15.40
N ALA A 125 20.34 1.58 -16.27
CA ALA A 125 21.60 0.92 -15.93
C ALA A 125 22.42 1.72 -14.90
N LYS A 126 22.49 3.06 -15.06
CA LYS A 126 23.23 3.97 -14.16
C LYS A 126 22.75 3.86 -12.71
N PHE A 127 21.43 3.88 -12.49
CA PHE A 127 20.87 4.02 -11.13
C PHE A 127 20.43 2.70 -10.51
N CYS A 128 20.12 1.65 -11.29
CA CYS A 128 19.65 0.38 -10.76
C CYS A 128 20.68 -0.30 -9.85
N TRP A 129 21.87 -0.55 -10.38
CA TRP A 129 22.92 -1.21 -9.62
C TRP A 129 23.43 -0.36 -8.46
N THR A 130 23.67 0.93 -8.69
CA THR A 130 24.09 1.85 -7.63
C THR A 130 23.08 1.91 -6.50
N GLY A 131 21.80 1.99 -6.82
CA GLY A 131 20.73 2.00 -5.83
C GLY A 131 20.61 0.67 -5.08
N ASN A 132 20.73 -0.48 -5.78
CA ASN A 132 20.71 -1.81 -5.17
C ASN A 132 21.72 -1.91 -4.02
N GLN A 133 22.95 -1.44 -4.23
CA GLN A 133 24.01 -1.52 -3.22
C GLN A 133 23.73 -0.67 -1.96
N MET A 134 22.80 0.27 -2.01
CA MET A 134 22.43 1.12 -0.86
C MET A 134 21.39 0.46 0.07
N PHE A 135 20.67 -0.58 -0.39
CA PHE A 135 19.57 -1.17 0.39
C PHE A 135 19.97 -1.79 1.73
N PRO A 136 21.12 -2.52 1.85
CA PRO A 136 21.53 -3.08 3.14
C PRO A 136 21.72 -2.04 4.24
N ASP A 137 22.34 -0.91 3.92
CA ASP A 137 22.59 0.17 4.89
C ASP A 137 21.30 0.96 5.17
N LEU A 138 20.47 1.19 4.15
CA LEU A 138 19.17 1.80 4.34
C LEU A 138 18.24 0.95 5.23
N ASP A 139 18.24 -0.37 5.09
CA ASP A 139 17.45 -1.25 5.96
C ASP A 139 17.96 -1.28 7.39
N LYS A 140 19.27 -1.23 7.57
CA LYS A 140 19.90 -1.11 8.89
C LYS A 140 19.47 0.18 9.62
N ASP A 141 19.34 1.27 8.88
CA ASP A 141 18.91 2.56 9.44
C ASP A 141 17.39 2.63 9.64
N LEU A 142 16.61 2.14 8.67
CA LEU A 142 15.17 2.41 8.56
C LEU A 142 14.27 1.26 8.96
N ASN A 143 14.81 0.03 9.09
CA ASN A 143 14.08 -1.18 9.50
C ASN A 143 12.79 -1.43 8.70
N PHE A 144 12.85 -1.35 7.37
CA PHE A 144 11.69 -1.61 6.50
C PHE A 144 11.58 -3.08 6.05
N GLY A 145 12.60 -3.88 6.30
CA GLY A 145 12.71 -5.28 5.90
C GLY A 145 13.24 -5.42 4.48
N TYR A 146 14.52 -5.75 4.37
CA TYR A 146 15.19 -6.11 3.13
C TYR A 146 15.76 -7.52 3.24
N GLN A 147 15.59 -8.31 2.18
CA GLN A 147 16.17 -9.63 2.09
C GLN A 147 16.95 -9.76 0.78
N LYS A 148 18.25 -9.96 0.89
CA LYS A 148 19.14 -10.31 -0.22
C LYS A 148 18.97 -11.80 -0.52
N ASN A 149 17.95 -12.15 -1.32
CA ASN A 149 17.59 -13.55 -1.61
C ASN A 149 18.03 -14.00 -3.00
N GLY A 150 18.49 -13.09 -3.85
CA GLY A 150 18.93 -13.38 -5.21
C GLY A 150 17.78 -13.56 -6.21
N SER A 151 18.15 -13.57 -7.49
CA SER A 151 17.24 -13.86 -8.60
C SER A 151 17.86 -14.83 -9.60
N LEU A 152 17.00 -15.59 -10.29
CA LEU A 152 17.35 -16.54 -11.32
C LEU A 152 16.56 -16.24 -12.58
N VAL A 153 17.23 -16.15 -13.73
CA VAL A 153 16.62 -16.17 -15.04
C VAL A 153 16.77 -17.58 -15.60
N LEU A 154 15.65 -18.29 -15.79
CA LEU A 154 15.63 -19.72 -16.10
C LEU A 154 15.62 -19.96 -17.61
N ALA A 155 16.48 -20.86 -18.11
CA ALA A 155 16.51 -21.30 -19.49
C ALA A 155 16.08 -22.76 -19.60
N THR A 156 15.24 -23.07 -20.60
CA THR A 156 14.66 -24.41 -20.85
C THR A 156 15.22 -25.07 -22.09
N ASN A 157 15.95 -24.32 -22.93
CA ASN A 157 16.57 -24.78 -24.15
C ASN A 157 17.92 -24.08 -24.42
N LYS A 158 18.66 -24.52 -25.44
CA LYS A 158 19.99 -24.00 -25.76
C LYS A 158 19.97 -22.55 -26.27
N ASP A 159 18.94 -22.16 -26.98
CA ASP A 159 18.82 -20.80 -27.50
C ASP A 159 18.65 -19.81 -26.35
N GLU A 160 17.87 -20.19 -25.34
CA GLU A 160 17.71 -19.42 -24.10
C GLU A 160 19.01 -19.33 -23.29
N VAL A 161 19.90 -20.35 -23.33
CA VAL A 161 21.23 -20.25 -22.71
C VAL A 161 22.06 -19.14 -23.35
N GLY A 162 22.01 -18.98 -24.69
CA GLY A 162 22.63 -17.83 -25.35
C GLY A 162 22.12 -16.48 -24.87
N ILE A 163 20.81 -16.36 -24.57
CA ILE A 163 20.25 -15.16 -23.95
C ILE A 163 20.81 -14.92 -22.54
N LEU A 164 21.01 -15.98 -21.75
CA LEU A 164 21.65 -15.86 -20.41
C LEU A 164 23.08 -15.33 -20.51
N GLU A 165 23.85 -15.77 -21.49
CA GLU A 165 25.22 -15.30 -21.74
C GLU A 165 25.25 -13.82 -22.14
N ASP A 166 24.29 -13.39 -22.96
CA ASP A 166 24.12 -11.98 -23.32
C ASP A 166 23.76 -11.12 -22.10
N LEU A 167 22.87 -11.61 -21.24
CA LEU A 167 22.50 -10.94 -19.99
C LEU A 167 23.68 -10.86 -19.01
N LEU A 168 24.47 -11.92 -18.90
CA LEU A 168 25.69 -11.93 -18.08
C LEU A 168 26.66 -10.85 -18.55
N LYS A 169 27.00 -10.83 -19.84
CA LYS A 169 27.89 -9.82 -20.43
C LYS A 169 27.36 -8.39 -20.27
N ARG A 170 26.05 -8.21 -20.42
CA ARG A 170 25.38 -6.92 -20.20
C ARG A 170 25.50 -6.47 -18.74
N GLY A 171 25.28 -7.38 -17.79
CA GLY A 171 25.41 -7.09 -16.37
C GLY A 171 26.85 -6.70 -16.00
N GLU A 172 27.85 -7.41 -16.54
CA GLU A 172 29.27 -7.07 -16.36
C GLU A 172 29.57 -5.66 -16.91
N THR A 173 29.03 -5.33 -18.08
CA THR A 173 29.14 -3.98 -18.68
C THR A 173 28.54 -2.89 -17.79
N ASN A 174 27.44 -3.20 -17.10
CA ASN A 174 26.79 -2.30 -16.13
C ASN A 174 27.48 -2.28 -14.75
N GLY A 175 28.56 -3.03 -14.56
CA GLY A 175 29.33 -3.10 -13.33
C GLY A 175 28.71 -4.01 -12.26
N VAL A 176 27.72 -4.83 -12.60
CA VAL A 176 27.09 -5.77 -11.68
C VAL A 176 28.06 -6.88 -11.34
N GLN A 177 28.20 -7.14 -10.05
CA GLN A 177 29.15 -8.15 -9.54
C GLN A 177 28.45 -9.48 -9.28
N ASN A 178 29.26 -10.53 -9.09
CA ASN A 178 28.82 -11.86 -8.67
C ASN A 178 27.80 -12.57 -9.58
N LEU A 179 27.60 -12.09 -10.80
CA LEU A 179 26.73 -12.76 -11.77
C LEU A 179 27.42 -14.04 -12.26
N ARG A 180 26.64 -15.11 -12.42
CA ARG A 180 27.14 -16.36 -12.99
C ARG A 180 26.01 -17.21 -13.58
N ILE A 181 26.36 -18.04 -14.55
CA ILE A 181 25.45 -19.08 -15.02
C ILE A 181 25.56 -20.28 -14.09
N VAL A 182 24.40 -20.82 -13.72
CA VAL A 182 24.26 -22.00 -12.87
C VAL A 182 23.71 -23.15 -13.71
N GLU A 183 24.38 -24.29 -13.64
CA GLU A 183 23.96 -25.51 -14.32
C GLU A 183 22.84 -26.24 -13.58
N LYS A 184 22.16 -27.14 -14.27
CA LYS A 184 20.98 -27.87 -13.82
C LYS A 184 21.13 -28.47 -12.43
N LYS A 185 22.25 -29.14 -12.13
CA LYS A 185 22.46 -29.86 -10.85
C LYS A 185 22.40 -28.87 -9.67
N GLU A 186 23.26 -27.86 -9.68
CA GLU A 186 23.30 -26.83 -8.63
C GLU A 186 21.97 -26.07 -8.54
N LEU A 187 21.35 -25.78 -9.69
CA LEU A 187 20.07 -25.05 -9.74
C LEU A 187 18.97 -25.81 -9.01
N PHE A 188 18.85 -27.13 -9.14
CA PHE A 188 17.85 -27.93 -8.44
C PHE A 188 18.18 -28.12 -6.95
N GLU A 189 19.43 -28.02 -6.55
CA GLU A 189 19.81 -27.94 -5.13
C GLU A 189 19.38 -26.59 -4.53
N MET A 190 19.46 -25.48 -5.30
CA MET A 190 19.03 -24.15 -4.87
C MET A 190 17.51 -23.98 -4.84
N GLU A 191 16.81 -24.50 -5.85
CA GLU A 191 15.35 -24.33 -6.07
C GLU A 191 14.72 -25.65 -6.55
N PRO A 192 14.37 -26.55 -5.64
CA PRO A 192 13.93 -27.92 -5.98
C PRO A 192 12.55 -27.99 -6.63
N HIS A 193 11.74 -26.91 -6.58
CA HIS A 193 10.36 -26.90 -7.07
C HIS A 193 10.21 -26.25 -8.46
N ILE A 194 11.32 -25.85 -9.10
CA ILE A 194 11.27 -25.31 -10.47
C ILE A 194 10.89 -26.36 -11.49
N ASN A 195 10.49 -25.91 -12.67
CA ASN A 195 10.13 -26.80 -13.77
C ASN A 195 11.30 -27.73 -14.13
N PRO A 196 11.10 -29.07 -14.19
CA PRO A 196 12.14 -30.05 -14.48
C PRO A 196 12.79 -29.90 -15.86
N ASN A 197 12.16 -29.17 -16.79
CA ASN A 197 12.72 -28.89 -18.10
C ASN A 197 13.78 -27.79 -18.11
N VAL A 198 13.95 -27.05 -17.00
CA VAL A 198 15.02 -26.05 -16.86
C VAL A 198 16.39 -26.71 -16.95
N ILE A 199 17.29 -26.15 -17.75
CA ILE A 199 18.63 -26.70 -18.01
C ILE A 199 19.75 -25.83 -17.43
N ALA A 200 19.54 -24.50 -17.32
CA ALA A 200 20.49 -23.55 -16.77
C ALA A 200 19.77 -22.31 -16.25
N ALA A 201 20.46 -21.47 -15.49
CA ALA A 201 19.96 -20.15 -15.09
C ALA A 201 21.08 -19.11 -14.97
N LEU A 202 20.79 -17.84 -15.24
CA LEU A 202 21.63 -16.74 -14.79
C LEU A 202 21.27 -16.41 -13.34
N TYR A 203 22.22 -16.52 -12.45
CA TYR A 203 22.08 -16.21 -11.02
C TYR A 203 22.67 -14.84 -10.71
N ALA A 204 21.85 -13.98 -10.14
CA ALA A 204 22.22 -12.68 -9.59
C ALA A 204 22.03 -12.70 -8.05
N PRO A 205 23.08 -13.02 -7.26
CA PRO A 205 22.97 -13.17 -5.81
C PRO A 205 22.69 -11.85 -5.09
N ASP A 206 22.99 -10.70 -5.71
CA ASP A 206 22.83 -9.38 -5.14
C ASP A 206 21.42 -8.81 -5.34
N ALA A 207 20.56 -9.45 -6.10
CA ALA A 207 19.14 -9.12 -6.13
C ALA A 207 18.48 -9.39 -4.78
N GLY A 208 17.44 -8.64 -4.45
CA GLY A 208 16.75 -8.80 -3.19
C GLY A 208 15.27 -8.41 -3.26
N ASN A 209 14.60 -8.52 -2.13
CA ASN A 209 13.19 -8.20 -1.97
C ASN A 209 12.98 -7.24 -0.81
N VAL A 210 11.99 -6.37 -0.97
CA VAL A 210 11.44 -5.50 0.08
C VAL A 210 9.92 -5.59 0.09
N ILE A 211 9.33 -5.03 1.13
CA ILE A 211 7.90 -4.68 1.11
C ILE A 211 7.83 -3.25 0.53
N PRO A 212 7.38 -3.07 -0.73
CA PRO A 212 7.61 -1.81 -1.45
C PRO A 212 6.92 -0.60 -0.82
N TYR A 213 5.72 -0.80 -0.26
CA TYR A 213 5.02 0.27 0.45
C TYR A 213 5.65 0.58 1.80
N GLU A 214 6.19 -0.42 2.53
CA GLU A 214 6.87 -0.18 3.80
C GLU A 214 8.21 0.54 3.60
N PHE A 215 8.93 0.20 2.53
CA PHE A 215 10.14 0.93 2.13
C PHE A 215 9.85 2.42 1.90
N ALA A 216 8.82 2.75 1.11
CA ALA A 216 8.46 4.15 0.87
C ALA A 216 7.93 4.86 2.13
N ILE A 217 7.15 4.15 2.97
CA ILE A 217 6.69 4.66 4.28
C ILE A 217 7.90 4.97 5.17
N ALA A 218 8.90 4.09 5.21
CA ALA A 218 10.08 4.26 6.02
C ALA A 218 10.90 5.49 5.61
N LEU A 219 11.06 5.70 4.31
CA LEU A 219 11.73 6.88 3.76
C LEU A 219 10.97 8.17 4.09
N ALA A 220 9.66 8.19 3.84
CA ALA A 220 8.82 9.36 4.10
C ALA A 220 8.75 9.70 5.59
N GLU A 221 8.63 8.69 6.45
CA GLU A 221 8.59 8.87 7.90
C GLU A 221 9.90 9.43 8.42
N ASN A 222 11.04 8.88 7.99
CA ASN A 222 12.34 9.41 8.38
C ASN A 222 12.57 10.84 7.84
N ALA A 223 12.08 11.17 6.64
CA ALA A 223 12.11 12.54 6.12
C ALA A 223 11.32 13.50 7.02
N VAL A 224 10.10 13.12 7.42
CA VAL A 224 9.25 13.92 8.31
C VAL A 224 9.86 14.06 9.71
N ASP A 225 10.41 12.97 10.26
CA ASP A 225 11.10 12.99 11.56
C ASP A 225 12.34 13.92 11.55
N ASN A 226 12.89 14.20 10.38
CA ASN A 226 14.02 15.13 10.18
C ASN A 226 13.60 16.51 9.64
N GLY A 227 12.32 16.88 9.74
CA GLY A 227 11.83 18.23 9.49
C GLY A 227 11.20 18.49 8.13
N VAL A 228 11.08 17.50 7.26
CA VAL A 228 10.30 17.64 6.02
C VAL A 228 8.81 17.72 6.38
N GLU A 229 8.10 18.71 5.85
CA GLU A 229 6.65 18.79 5.98
C GLU A 229 5.99 17.89 4.94
N LEU A 230 5.03 17.08 5.38
CA LEU A 230 4.19 16.26 4.49
C LEU A 230 2.75 16.77 4.55
N ARG A 231 2.17 17.05 3.38
CA ARG A 231 0.73 17.30 3.23
C ARG A 231 0.13 16.24 2.30
N ILE A 232 -0.72 15.38 2.85
CA ILE A 232 -1.53 14.43 2.09
C ILE A 232 -2.85 15.09 1.64
N ARG A 233 -3.54 14.49 0.66
CA ARG A 233 -4.76 15.03 0.05
C ARG A 233 -4.54 16.43 -0.53
N ARG A 234 -3.36 16.66 -1.08
CA ARG A 234 -2.94 17.92 -1.69
C ARG A 234 -2.58 17.69 -3.15
N GLU A 235 -3.53 18.01 -4.03
CA GLU A 235 -3.36 17.89 -5.47
C GLU A 235 -2.85 19.21 -6.05
N VAL A 236 -1.68 19.15 -6.70
CA VAL A 236 -1.18 20.29 -7.46
C VAL A 236 -1.97 20.39 -8.77
N THR A 237 -2.66 21.51 -8.96
CA THR A 237 -3.54 21.78 -10.12
C THR A 237 -3.03 22.89 -11.02
N GLY A 238 -2.03 23.65 -10.60
CA GLY A 238 -1.40 24.70 -11.40
C GLY A 238 -0.01 25.04 -10.88
N ILE A 239 0.88 25.46 -11.78
CA ILE A 239 2.21 25.99 -11.46
C ILE A 239 2.45 27.23 -12.31
N THR A 240 2.76 28.35 -11.66
CA THR A 240 3.06 29.64 -12.30
C THR A 240 4.52 30.01 -12.01
N ARG A 241 5.24 30.40 -13.06
CA ARG A 241 6.61 30.92 -12.94
C ARG A 241 6.59 32.36 -12.42
N LYS A 242 7.42 32.67 -11.44
CA LYS A 242 7.65 33.99 -10.87
C LYS A 242 9.17 34.31 -10.96
N ASP A 243 9.52 35.55 -10.78
CA ASP A 243 10.93 35.97 -10.82
C ASP A 243 11.76 35.31 -9.70
N ASP A 244 11.17 35.14 -8.53
CA ASP A 244 11.81 34.61 -7.32
C ASP A 244 11.59 33.10 -7.06
N GLY A 245 10.84 32.42 -7.92
CA GLY A 245 10.53 30.98 -7.73
C GLY A 245 9.38 30.48 -8.58
N LEU A 246 8.75 29.44 -8.08
CA LEU A 246 7.57 28.80 -8.66
C LEU A 246 6.40 28.89 -7.66
N GLU A 247 5.23 29.26 -8.15
CA GLU A 247 4.00 29.35 -7.35
C GLU A 247 3.05 28.23 -7.74
N LEU A 248 2.72 27.34 -6.78
CA LEU A 248 1.87 26.20 -6.98
C LEU A 248 0.46 26.48 -6.46
N THR A 249 -0.54 26.15 -7.27
CA THR A 249 -1.94 26.07 -6.84
C THR A 249 -2.21 24.66 -6.38
N VAL A 250 -2.65 24.49 -5.14
CA VAL A 250 -2.82 23.18 -4.49
C VAL A 250 -4.25 23.06 -3.97
N ASN A 251 -4.97 22.07 -4.42
CA ASN A 251 -6.30 21.75 -3.93
C ASN A 251 -6.21 20.77 -2.75
N HIS A 252 -6.79 21.16 -1.62
CA HIS A 252 -7.08 20.25 -0.52
C HIS A 252 -8.45 19.62 -0.74
N TRP A 253 -8.50 18.31 -0.80
CA TRP A 253 -9.73 17.57 -0.93
C TRP A 253 -9.98 16.70 0.32
N GLU A 254 -11.27 16.49 0.64
CA GLU A 254 -11.70 15.58 1.70
C GLU A 254 -12.61 14.48 1.13
N PRO A 255 -12.53 13.27 1.67
CA PRO A 255 -13.39 12.19 1.21
C PRO A 255 -14.86 12.54 1.48
N LYS A 256 -15.74 12.31 0.48
CA LYS A 256 -17.18 12.36 0.70
C LYS A 256 -17.55 11.38 1.81
N ALA A 257 -18.30 11.83 2.79
CA ALA A 257 -18.79 10.99 3.87
C ALA A 257 -19.67 9.86 3.28
N TYR A 258 -19.18 8.64 3.29
CA TYR A 258 -19.97 7.48 2.88
C TYR A 258 -20.99 7.18 3.98
N ILE A 259 -22.21 7.66 3.79
CA ILE A 259 -23.35 7.17 4.56
C ILE A 259 -23.74 5.83 3.91
N LEU A 260 -23.32 4.73 4.51
CA LEU A 260 -23.94 3.44 4.29
C LEU A 260 -25.34 3.47 4.92
N SER A 261 -26.29 4.18 4.30
CA SER A 261 -27.69 3.93 4.57
C SER A 261 -28.02 2.57 3.95
N LYS A 262 -27.83 1.51 4.74
CA LYS A 262 -28.63 0.32 4.50
C LYS A 262 -30.08 0.73 4.76
N GLU A 263 -30.80 1.13 3.74
CA GLU A 263 -32.24 0.94 3.72
C GLU A 263 -32.47 -0.58 3.73
N VAL A 264 -32.49 -1.15 4.94
CA VAL A 264 -32.98 -2.49 5.14
C VAL A 264 -34.45 -2.37 4.79
N SER A 265 -34.86 -2.99 3.67
CA SER A 265 -36.26 -2.99 3.28
C SER A 265 -37.12 -3.39 4.48
N PRO A 266 -38.34 -2.89 4.64
CA PRO A 266 -39.22 -3.27 5.76
C PRO A 266 -39.31 -4.79 5.93
N LEU A 267 -39.22 -5.57 4.84
CA LEU A 267 -39.18 -7.03 4.84
C LEU A 267 -37.88 -7.62 5.42
N GLN A 268 -36.73 -6.93 5.32
CA GLN A 268 -35.46 -7.37 5.94
C GLN A 268 -35.41 -7.10 7.45
N LYS A 269 -36.26 -6.19 7.95
CA LYS A 269 -36.42 -5.93 9.40
C LYS A 269 -37.26 -7.01 10.07
N ILE A 270 -38.03 -7.80 9.31
CA ILE A 270 -38.85 -8.89 9.83
C ILE A 270 -37.95 -10.12 10.02
N GLY A 271 -37.67 -10.49 11.24
CA GLY A 271 -36.89 -11.70 11.55
C GLY A 271 -37.62 -12.97 11.09
N THR A 272 -36.83 -14.03 10.82
CA THR A 272 -37.36 -15.34 10.35
C THR A 272 -38.51 -15.85 11.23
N THR A 273 -38.43 -15.63 12.54
CA THR A 273 -39.47 -16.01 13.52
C THR A 273 -40.76 -15.22 13.30
N GLN A 274 -40.67 -13.93 12.99
CA GLN A 274 -41.84 -13.08 12.71
C GLN A 274 -42.48 -13.42 11.39
N LEU A 275 -41.71 -13.80 10.35
CA LEU A 275 -42.24 -14.32 9.10
C LEU A 275 -42.97 -15.66 9.25
N ILE A 276 -42.46 -16.54 10.12
CA ILE A 276 -43.13 -17.80 10.47
C ILE A 276 -44.44 -17.53 11.21
N ILE A 277 -44.44 -16.60 12.17
CA ILE A 277 -45.66 -16.21 12.90
C ILE A 277 -46.69 -15.57 11.96
N LEU A 278 -46.28 -14.67 11.05
CA LEU A 278 -47.17 -14.07 10.06
C LEU A 278 -47.75 -15.13 9.11
N GLY A 279 -46.95 -16.09 8.64
CA GLY A 279 -47.39 -17.21 7.83
C GLY A 279 -48.38 -18.12 8.55
N PHE A 280 -48.12 -18.38 9.85
CA PHE A 280 -49.02 -19.17 10.69
C PHE A 280 -50.37 -18.46 10.94
N LEU A 281 -50.33 -17.15 11.24
CA LEU A 281 -51.52 -16.32 11.41
C LEU A 281 -52.34 -16.24 10.09
N ALA A 282 -51.69 -16.06 8.93
CA ALA A 282 -52.35 -16.07 7.63
C ALA A 282 -52.99 -17.45 7.33
N SER A 283 -52.34 -18.55 7.71
CA SER A 283 -52.87 -19.89 7.60
C SER A 283 -54.08 -20.11 8.48
N LEU A 284 -54.05 -19.62 9.72
CA LEU A 284 -55.16 -19.68 10.68
C LEU A 284 -56.38 -18.87 10.19
N THR A 285 -56.18 -17.69 9.62
CA THR A 285 -57.28 -16.87 9.05
C THR A 285 -57.89 -17.52 7.82
N LEU A 286 -57.10 -18.15 6.96
CA LEU A 286 -57.59 -18.92 5.82
C LEU A 286 -58.35 -20.16 6.25
N TRP A 287 -57.90 -20.86 7.29
CA TRP A 287 -58.57 -22.00 7.87
C TRP A 287 -59.90 -21.64 8.51
N ALA A 288 -59.93 -20.54 9.25
CA ALA A 288 -61.16 -19.97 9.81
C ALA A 288 -62.13 -19.52 8.73
N GLY A 289 -61.63 -18.92 7.61
CA GLY A 289 -62.45 -18.56 6.45
C GLY A 289 -63.03 -19.76 5.70
N ALA A 290 -62.30 -20.87 5.60
CA ALA A 290 -62.78 -22.12 5.05
C ALA A 290 -63.88 -22.78 5.94
N LEU A 291 -63.71 -22.74 7.28
CA LEU A 291 -64.68 -23.19 8.24
C LEU A 291 -65.98 -22.36 8.20
N MET A 292 -65.89 -21.07 7.86
CA MET A 292 -67.05 -20.18 7.68
C MET A 292 -67.65 -20.20 6.28
N ASN A 293 -67.29 -21.12 5.40
CA ASN A 293 -67.67 -21.18 3.96
C ASN A 293 -67.32 -19.91 3.17
N LEU A 294 -66.37 -19.13 3.63
CA LEU A 294 -65.86 -17.92 2.96
C LEU A 294 -64.87 -18.23 1.86
N VAL A 295 -64.21 -19.38 1.92
CA VAL A 295 -63.26 -19.88 0.87
C VAL A 295 -63.67 -21.29 0.43
N PRO A 296 -63.82 -21.55 -0.87
CA PRO A 296 -64.16 -22.90 -1.37
C PRO A 296 -63.12 -23.91 -0.93
N ALA A 297 -63.55 -25.03 -0.39
CA ALA A 297 -62.65 -26.07 0.17
C ALA A 297 -61.61 -26.59 -0.84
N GLY A 298 -61.94 -26.62 -2.14
CA GLY A 298 -61.01 -27.02 -3.20
C GLY A 298 -59.93 -25.99 -3.55
N ALA A 299 -60.07 -24.74 -3.15
CA ALA A 299 -59.06 -23.69 -3.36
C ALA A 299 -58.01 -23.64 -2.23
N PHE A 300 -58.29 -24.21 -1.07
CA PHE A 300 -57.44 -24.16 0.13
C PHE A 300 -56.03 -24.80 -0.08
N PRO A 301 -55.90 -26.01 -0.69
CA PRO A 301 -54.59 -26.61 -0.92
C PRO A 301 -53.73 -25.80 -1.89
N LYS A 302 -54.32 -25.21 -2.93
CA LYS A 302 -53.61 -24.36 -3.91
C LYS A 302 -53.14 -23.06 -3.27
N LEU A 303 -53.94 -22.41 -2.43
CA LEU A 303 -53.61 -21.18 -1.73
C LEU A 303 -52.52 -21.40 -0.68
N MET A 304 -52.60 -22.52 0.07
CA MET A 304 -51.54 -22.90 1.02
C MET A 304 -50.23 -23.25 0.32
N GLY A 305 -50.27 -23.91 -0.81
CA GLY A 305 -49.09 -24.18 -1.65
C GLY A 305 -48.44 -22.89 -2.15
N THR A 306 -49.24 -21.89 -2.56
CA THR A 306 -48.75 -20.60 -3.00
C THR A 306 -48.10 -19.79 -1.86
N ILE A 307 -48.68 -19.80 -0.66
CA ILE A 307 -48.11 -19.14 0.52
C ILE A 307 -46.81 -19.82 0.94
N LEU A 308 -46.75 -21.14 0.95
CA LEU A 308 -45.55 -21.88 1.29
C LEU A 308 -44.42 -21.63 0.26
N ALA A 309 -44.76 -21.65 -1.04
CA ALA A 309 -43.81 -21.32 -2.11
C ALA A 309 -43.30 -19.88 -2.01
N PHE A 310 -44.17 -18.93 -1.65
CA PHE A 310 -43.77 -17.53 -1.41
C PHE A 310 -42.83 -17.39 -0.21
N LEU A 311 -43.11 -18.09 0.91
CA LEU A 311 -42.25 -18.10 2.08
C LEU A 311 -40.86 -18.72 1.81
N VAL A 312 -40.85 -19.82 1.01
CA VAL A 312 -39.58 -20.43 0.55
C VAL A 312 -38.83 -19.47 -0.38
N LEU A 313 -39.53 -18.85 -1.32
CA LEU A 313 -38.93 -17.87 -2.25
C LEU A 313 -38.34 -16.67 -1.49
N VAL A 314 -39.06 -16.15 -0.52
CA VAL A 314 -38.54 -15.06 0.35
C VAL A 314 -37.31 -15.51 1.12
N LYS A 315 -37.26 -16.75 1.62
CA LYS A 315 -36.11 -17.30 2.32
C LYS A 315 -34.91 -17.54 1.40
N VAL A 316 -35.13 -17.89 0.14
CA VAL A 316 -34.08 -18.09 -0.88
C VAL A 316 -33.55 -16.74 -1.39
N LEU A 317 -34.46 -15.79 -1.64
CA LEU A 317 -34.07 -14.44 -2.12
C LEU A 317 -33.47 -13.57 -1.04
N PHE A 318 -33.82 -13.84 0.23
CA PHE A 318 -33.32 -13.07 1.38
C PHE A 318 -32.80 -14.03 2.47
N PRO A 319 -31.66 -14.69 2.24
CA PRO A 319 -31.07 -15.57 3.23
C PRO A 319 -30.73 -14.78 4.49
N GLY A 320 -31.33 -15.16 5.60
CA GLY A 320 -31.09 -14.56 6.91
C GLY A 320 -29.63 -14.72 7.29
N LYS A 321 -28.99 -13.66 7.74
CA LYS A 321 -27.61 -13.69 8.24
C LYS A 321 -27.49 -14.68 9.40
N SER A 322 -26.55 -15.60 9.30
CA SER A 322 -26.16 -16.49 10.40
C SER A 322 -25.74 -15.63 11.61
N LYS A 323 -26.20 -16.01 12.80
CA LYS A 323 -25.82 -15.37 14.07
C LYS A 323 -24.30 -15.50 14.25
N VAL A 324 -23.60 -14.39 14.11
CA VAL A 324 -22.25 -14.26 14.64
C VAL A 324 -22.38 -13.83 16.11
N GLU A 325 -21.89 -14.65 17.04
CA GLU A 325 -21.87 -14.31 18.46
C GLU A 325 -21.09 -13.00 18.69
N ARG A 326 -21.79 -12.03 19.25
CA ARG A 326 -21.27 -10.70 19.56
C ARG A 326 -20.84 -10.67 21.02
N ASN A 327 -19.57 -10.79 21.25
CA ASN A 327 -19.02 -10.46 22.58
C ASN A 327 -17.72 -9.67 22.42
N THR A 328 -17.83 -8.35 22.24
CA THR A 328 -16.72 -7.43 22.49
C THR A 328 -17.25 -6.00 22.68
N PRO A 329 -16.65 -5.19 23.57
CA PRO A 329 -17.04 -3.78 23.82
C PRO A 329 -16.99 -2.87 22.58
N ILE A 330 -16.22 -3.26 21.56
CA ILE A 330 -16.13 -2.55 20.27
C ILE A 330 -17.44 -2.66 19.47
N SER A 331 -18.27 -3.68 19.72
CA SER A 331 -19.59 -3.80 19.09
C SER A 331 -20.55 -2.70 19.50
N GLU A 332 -20.41 -2.14 20.68
CA GLU A 332 -21.19 -0.98 21.12
C GLU A 332 -20.80 0.30 20.37
N LEU A 333 -19.50 0.52 20.12
CA LEU A 333 -19.03 1.67 19.34
C LEU A 333 -19.46 1.57 17.86
N VAL A 334 -19.46 0.38 17.28
CA VAL A 334 -19.97 0.12 15.92
C VAL A 334 -21.49 0.31 15.86
N ASN A 335 -22.23 -0.03 16.93
CA ASN A 335 -23.67 0.20 17.00
C ASN A 335 -24.03 1.67 17.26
N GLN A 336 -23.19 2.41 18.02
CA GLN A 336 -23.36 3.86 18.22
C GLN A 336 -23.11 4.65 16.92
N ALA A 337 -22.22 4.19 16.05
CA ALA A 337 -22.01 4.79 14.73
C ALA A 337 -23.23 4.65 13.79
N GLY A 338 -24.09 3.65 14.02
CA GLY A 338 -25.37 3.50 13.32
C GLY A 338 -26.48 4.40 13.88
N ALA A 339 -26.26 5.03 15.02
CA ALA A 339 -27.27 5.89 15.70
C ALA A 339 -27.07 7.39 15.43
N ILE A 340 -26.06 7.81 14.68
CA ILE A 340 -25.88 9.19 14.24
C ILE A 340 -26.60 9.41 12.88
N GLU A 341 -27.87 9.02 12.83
CA GLU A 341 -28.81 9.42 11.78
C GLU A 341 -29.42 10.76 12.18
N GLY A 342 -28.88 11.87 11.65
CA GLY A 342 -29.52 13.17 11.94
C GLY A 342 -28.91 14.41 11.32
N SER A 343 -27.80 14.32 10.59
CA SER A 343 -27.26 15.49 9.88
C SER A 343 -27.19 15.21 8.38
N GLY A 344 -27.95 15.98 7.61
CA GLY A 344 -28.22 15.87 6.19
C GLY A 344 -27.04 15.58 5.26
N GLY A 345 -26.71 14.32 5.12
CA GLY A 345 -25.73 13.83 4.17
C GLY A 345 -26.39 13.35 2.88
N THR A 346 -25.82 13.72 1.77
CA THR A 346 -26.27 13.34 0.43
C THR A 346 -26.21 11.82 0.24
N LYS A 347 -27.30 11.19 -0.16
CA LYS A 347 -27.35 9.76 -0.49
C LYS A 347 -26.46 9.47 -1.69
N VAL A 348 -25.48 8.60 -1.53
CA VAL A 348 -24.62 8.10 -2.62
C VAL A 348 -25.27 6.86 -3.23
N SER A 349 -25.45 6.83 -4.56
CA SER A 349 -26.06 5.70 -5.25
C SER A 349 -25.14 4.47 -5.32
N VAL A 350 -25.72 3.27 -5.46
CA VAL A 350 -24.96 2.02 -5.61
C VAL A 350 -24.10 2.02 -6.87
N ASP A 351 -24.45 2.81 -7.89
CA ASP A 351 -23.67 2.93 -9.12
C ASP A 351 -22.37 3.72 -8.91
N ASP A 352 -22.29 4.61 -7.93
CA ASP A 352 -21.07 5.32 -7.53
C ASP A 352 -20.08 4.37 -6.83
N MET A 353 -20.53 3.19 -6.40
CA MET A 353 -19.69 2.17 -5.75
C MET A 353 -18.96 1.22 -6.73
N LYS A 354 -19.29 1.25 -8.02
CA LYS A 354 -18.74 0.33 -9.03
C LYS A 354 -17.30 0.65 -9.47
N VAL A 355 -16.75 1.76 -9.06
CA VAL A 355 -15.38 2.14 -9.42
C VAL A 355 -14.42 1.70 -8.34
N GLY A 356 -14.01 0.46 -8.42
CA GLY A 356 -13.28 -0.14 -7.37
C GLY A 356 -11.94 -0.77 -7.71
N GLY A 357 -10.89 -0.03 -7.95
CA GLY A 357 -9.53 -0.57 -8.06
C GLY A 357 -8.57 0.01 -7.02
N SER A 358 -7.49 -0.71 -6.72
CA SER A 358 -6.50 -0.34 -5.70
C SER A 358 -5.62 0.86 -6.07
N GLY A 359 -5.88 1.55 -7.18
CA GLY A 359 -5.11 2.69 -7.65
C GLY A 359 -5.90 3.98 -7.54
N CYS A 360 -5.32 4.97 -6.93
CA CYS A 360 -5.72 6.40 -6.96
C CYS A 360 -7.23 6.71 -6.91
N ARG A 361 -7.97 6.17 -5.92
CA ARG A 361 -9.42 6.36 -5.79
C ARG A 361 -9.82 7.59 -5.04
N THR A 362 -8.93 8.09 -4.28
CA THR A 362 -9.18 9.07 -3.26
C THR A 362 -9.58 10.40 -3.88
N ILE A 363 -8.97 10.80 -4.99
CA ILE A 363 -9.28 12.05 -5.67
C ILE A 363 -10.66 12.01 -6.34
N GLN A 364 -11.07 10.87 -6.91
CA GLN A 364 -12.35 10.75 -7.64
C GLN A 364 -13.59 10.78 -6.74
N ASN A 365 -13.43 10.45 -5.44
CA ASN A 365 -14.51 10.41 -4.45
C ASN A 365 -14.40 11.49 -3.37
N GLY A 366 -13.54 12.49 -3.58
CA GLY A 366 -13.37 13.63 -2.69
C GLY A 366 -14.05 14.91 -3.21
N GLU A 367 -14.21 15.87 -2.33
CA GLU A 367 -14.60 17.23 -2.66
C GLU A 367 -13.46 18.17 -2.28
N THR A 368 -13.11 19.10 -3.17
CA THR A 368 -12.15 20.16 -2.84
C THR A 368 -12.78 21.07 -1.81
N VAL A 369 -12.17 21.11 -0.62
CA VAL A 369 -12.65 21.94 0.50
C VAL A 369 -11.89 23.26 0.58
N GLU A 370 -10.68 23.32 0.03
CA GLU A 370 -9.82 24.49 0.08
C GLU A 370 -8.85 24.50 -1.10
N THR A 371 -8.48 25.66 -1.57
CA THR A 371 -7.37 25.85 -2.52
C THR A 371 -6.35 26.77 -1.89
N GLU A 372 -5.13 26.29 -1.77
CA GLU A 372 -4.00 27.03 -1.20
C GLU A 372 -2.95 27.36 -2.26
N THR A 373 -2.19 28.41 -2.00
CA THR A 373 -1.04 28.80 -2.82
C THR A 373 0.25 28.51 -2.05
N VAL A 374 1.16 27.76 -2.68
CA VAL A 374 2.47 27.41 -2.14
C VAL A 374 3.56 27.95 -3.05
N LYS A 375 4.56 28.62 -2.47
CA LYS A 375 5.73 29.14 -3.19
C LYS A 375 6.95 28.31 -2.92
N ALA A 376 7.77 28.08 -3.93
CA ALA A 376 9.00 27.31 -3.83
C ALA A 376 10.12 27.93 -4.68
N LYS A 377 11.36 27.89 -4.18
CA LYS A 377 12.53 28.25 -5.00
C LYS A 377 12.79 27.18 -6.05
N PHE A 378 12.61 25.91 -5.69
CA PHE A 378 12.74 24.76 -6.56
C PHE A 378 11.54 23.81 -6.40
N VAL A 379 11.18 23.15 -7.49
CA VAL A 379 10.12 22.13 -7.51
C VAL A 379 10.66 20.83 -8.11
N ILE A 380 10.41 19.70 -7.44
CA ILE A 380 10.80 18.39 -7.92
C ILE A 380 9.55 17.62 -8.29
N ASN A 381 9.42 17.29 -9.57
CA ASN A 381 8.29 16.57 -10.12
C ASN A 381 8.51 15.05 -10.01
N CYS A 382 7.95 14.44 -8.98
CA CYS A 382 7.96 12.99 -8.72
C CYS A 382 6.54 12.39 -8.82
N ALA A 383 5.66 12.97 -9.66
CA ALA A 383 4.24 12.64 -9.73
C ALA A 383 3.93 11.30 -10.43
N GLY A 384 4.95 10.46 -10.71
CA GLY A 384 4.78 9.12 -11.29
C GLY A 384 4.01 9.15 -12.61
N SER A 385 2.88 8.46 -12.67
CA SER A 385 2.06 8.39 -13.88
C SER A 385 1.39 9.73 -14.28
N TYR A 386 1.55 10.78 -13.49
CA TYR A 386 1.01 12.12 -13.76
C TYR A 386 2.12 13.16 -13.98
N SER A 387 3.38 12.73 -14.10
CA SER A 387 4.53 13.65 -14.20
C SER A 387 4.48 14.55 -15.44
N ASP A 388 3.96 14.06 -16.55
CA ASP A 388 3.75 14.84 -17.78
C ASP A 388 2.69 15.93 -17.59
N LYS A 389 1.63 15.65 -16.84
CA LYS A 389 0.60 16.65 -16.50
C LYS A 389 1.17 17.79 -15.66
N ILE A 390 2.02 17.43 -14.68
CA ILE A 390 2.71 18.43 -13.85
C ILE A 390 3.70 19.25 -14.68
N ALA A 391 4.47 18.62 -15.59
CA ALA A 391 5.36 19.33 -16.50
C ALA A 391 4.60 20.31 -17.42
N ASN A 392 3.46 19.87 -17.95
CA ASN A 392 2.59 20.71 -18.79
C ASN A 392 2.08 21.96 -18.09
N MET A 393 1.98 22.01 -16.77
CA MET A 393 1.53 23.19 -16.02
C MET A 393 2.47 24.40 -16.16
N ILE A 394 3.78 24.16 -16.39
CA ILE A 394 4.74 25.24 -16.70
C ILE A 394 4.97 25.41 -18.21
N GLY A 395 4.26 24.66 -19.03
CA GLY A 395 4.41 24.65 -20.49
C GLY A 395 5.47 23.69 -21.02
N ASP A 396 6.05 22.83 -20.18
CA ASP A 396 7.00 21.82 -20.61
C ASP A 396 6.25 20.59 -21.17
N LYS A 397 6.43 20.36 -22.47
CA LYS A 397 5.84 19.26 -23.24
C LYS A 397 6.88 18.30 -23.79
N SER A 398 8.05 18.25 -23.18
CA SER A 398 9.20 17.50 -23.67
C SER A 398 9.05 15.99 -23.56
N PHE A 399 8.07 15.48 -22.81
CA PHE A 399 7.78 14.06 -22.64
C PHE A 399 6.30 13.78 -22.37
N CYS A 400 5.91 12.52 -22.61
CA CYS A 400 4.62 11.96 -22.22
C CYS A 400 4.81 10.69 -21.38
N ILE A 401 3.89 10.44 -20.45
CA ILE A 401 3.85 9.20 -19.68
C ILE A 401 2.82 8.25 -20.30
N LYS A 402 3.28 7.05 -20.67
CA LYS A 402 2.46 5.96 -21.19
C LYS A 402 2.32 4.90 -20.10
N PRO A 403 1.18 4.83 -19.38
CA PRO A 403 1.03 3.88 -18.30
C PRO A 403 1.06 2.45 -18.81
N ARG A 404 1.85 1.58 -18.15
CA ARG A 404 1.92 0.15 -18.43
C ARG A 404 1.51 -0.64 -17.21
N LEU A 405 0.40 -1.38 -17.28
CA LEU A 405 -0.11 -2.16 -16.18
C LEU A 405 0.73 -3.39 -15.91
N GLY A 406 0.94 -3.67 -14.63
CA GLY A 406 1.43 -4.94 -14.13
C GLY A 406 0.41 -5.53 -13.19
N ASP A 407 -0.18 -6.65 -13.59
CA ASP A 407 -1.16 -7.39 -12.80
C ASP A 407 -0.47 -8.50 -12.03
N TYR A 408 -0.91 -8.74 -10.79
CA TYR A 408 -0.32 -9.70 -9.86
C TYR A 408 -1.38 -10.53 -9.18
N LEU A 409 -1.02 -11.77 -8.85
CA LEU A 409 -1.75 -12.64 -7.94
C LEU A 409 -0.92 -12.91 -6.70
N LEU A 410 -1.56 -12.88 -5.54
CA LEU A 410 -0.95 -13.22 -4.27
C LEU A 410 -1.59 -14.51 -3.74
N LEU A 411 -0.76 -15.52 -3.51
CA LEU A 411 -1.17 -16.79 -2.95
C LEU A 411 -0.92 -16.81 -1.43
N ASN A 412 -1.60 -17.69 -0.75
CA ASN A 412 -1.50 -17.88 0.68
C ASN A 412 -0.08 -18.32 1.10
N ARG A 413 0.25 -18.15 2.38
CA ARG A 413 1.60 -18.42 2.93
C ARG A 413 2.02 -19.87 2.83
N ASN A 414 1.08 -20.83 2.80
CA ASN A 414 1.38 -22.24 2.59
C ASN A 414 2.04 -22.53 1.22
N GLN A 415 1.99 -21.58 0.27
CA GLN A 415 2.64 -21.69 -1.04
C GLN A 415 4.05 -21.05 -1.05
N GLY A 416 4.41 -20.26 -0.06
CA GLY A 416 5.66 -19.49 -0.05
C GLY A 416 6.95 -20.34 0.10
N HIS A 417 6.84 -21.62 0.45
CA HIS A 417 7.99 -22.53 0.51
C HIS A 417 8.50 -22.96 -0.88
N LEU A 418 7.69 -22.75 -1.92
CA LEU A 418 7.96 -23.23 -3.28
C LEU A 418 9.12 -22.52 -3.99
N THR A 419 9.52 -21.35 -3.53
CA THR A 419 10.74 -20.69 -4.00
C THR A 419 11.39 -19.86 -2.91
N THR A 420 12.70 -19.80 -2.92
CA THR A 420 13.49 -18.94 -2.03
C THR A 420 14.01 -17.70 -2.73
N LYS A 421 14.10 -17.73 -4.07
CA LYS A 421 14.62 -16.68 -4.93
C LYS A 421 13.53 -16.11 -5.82
N THR A 422 13.84 -14.99 -6.48
CA THR A 422 12.97 -14.46 -7.54
C THR A 422 13.26 -15.20 -8.84
N LEU A 423 12.25 -15.85 -9.40
CA LEU A 423 12.37 -16.66 -10.63
C LEU A 423 11.78 -15.92 -11.81
N PHE A 424 12.59 -15.65 -12.82
CA PHE A 424 12.19 -15.08 -14.10
C PHE A 424 12.24 -16.13 -15.21
N PRO A 425 11.34 -16.12 -16.19
CA PRO A 425 11.59 -16.80 -17.45
C PRO A 425 12.70 -16.07 -18.22
N CYS A 426 13.25 -16.70 -19.25
CA CYS A 426 14.07 -16.01 -20.22
C CYS A 426 13.28 -14.85 -20.83
N PRO A 427 13.88 -13.66 -20.99
CA PRO A 427 13.20 -12.53 -21.61
C PRO A 427 12.76 -12.84 -23.04
N ASP A 428 11.51 -12.51 -23.34
CA ASP A 428 10.99 -12.52 -24.71
C ASP A 428 11.37 -11.22 -25.40
N PRO A 429 11.84 -11.26 -26.66
CA PRO A 429 12.21 -10.05 -27.40
C PRO A 429 11.08 -9.01 -27.55
N ILE A 430 9.81 -9.46 -27.54
CA ILE A 430 8.62 -8.63 -27.72
C ILE A 430 7.98 -8.30 -26.36
N LEU A 431 7.79 -9.30 -25.51
CA LEU A 431 7.07 -9.17 -24.23
C LEU A 431 7.97 -8.70 -23.07
N GLY A 432 9.29 -8.74 -23.22
CA GLY A 432 10.25 -8.33 -22.20
C GLY A 432 10.46 -9.39 -21.12
N LYS A 433 10.57 -8.95 -19.84
CA LYS A 433 11.01 -9.77 -18.70
C LYS A 433 10.09 -10.96 -18.35
N GLY A 434 8.90 -11.04 -18.90
CA GLY A 434 7.93 -12.11 -18.65
C GLY A 434 7.28 -12.06 -17.26
N VAL A 435 6.47 -13.08 -16.95
CA VAL A 435 5.72 -13.23 -15.70
C VAL A 435 6.55 -14.07 -14.71
N LEU A 436 6.88 -13.52 -13.58
CA LEU A 436 7.78 -14.11 -12.57
C LEU A 436 7.03 -14.80 -11.43
N VAL A 437 7.77 -15.61 -10.66
CA VAL A 437 7.34 -16.22 -9.39
C VAL A 437 8.34 -15.85 -8.30
N GLN A 438 7.82 -15.41 -7.16
CA GLN A 438 8.68 -15.05 -6.02
C GLN A 438 7.92 -15.22 -4.69
N THR A 439 8.64 -15.49 -3.62
CA THR A 439 8.11 -15.46 -2.27
C THR A 439 8.37 -14.09 -1.63
N THR A 440 7.30 -13.46 -1.13
CA THR A 440 7.40 -12.19 -0.41
C THR A 440 8.03 -12.36 0.97
N LEU A 441 8.50 -11.27 1.58
CA LEU A 441 9.02 -11.28 2.96
C LEU A 441 7.99 -11.80 3.98
N TRP A 442 6.69 -11.68 3.67
CA TRP A 442 5.60 -12.19 4.49
C TRP A 442 5.33 -13.69 4.30
N GLY A 443 6.08 -14.36 3.42
CA GLY A 443 5.93 -15.76 3.11
C GLY A 443 4.80 -16.10 2.15
N ASN A 444 4.15 -15.12 1.55
CA ASN A 444 3.17 -15.33 0.48
C ASN A 444 3.88 -15.56 -0.86
N LEU A 445 3.37 -16.43 -1.71
CA LEU A 445 3.84 -16.54 -3.09
C LEU A 445 3.16 -15.45 -3.93
N ILE A 446 3.94 -14.66 -4.67
CA ILE A 446 3.45 -13.66 -5.62
C ILE A 446 3.77 -14.08 -7.04
N LEU A 447 2.79 -13.97 -7.92
CA LEU A 447 2.84 -14.29 -9.35
C LEU A 447 2.57 -13.03 -10.16
N GLY A 448 3.28 -12.79 -11.22
CA GLY A 448 3.19 -11.55 -12.01
C GLY A 448 4.55 -10.84 -12.06
N PRO A 449 4.66 -9.69 -12.72
CA PRO A 449 3.58 -8.93 -13.34
C PRO A 449 3.28 -9.34 -14.79
N THR A 450 2.14 -8.87 -15.27
CA THR A 450 1.88 -8.70 -16.70
C THR A 450 2.54 -7.42 -17.23
N ALA A 451 2.43 -7.17 -18.53
CA ALA A 451 2.90 -5.94 -19.17
C ALA A 451 1.87 -5.49 -20.23
N ARG A 452 0.84 -4.72 -19.80
CA ARG A 452 -0.25 -4.25 -20.67
C ARG A 452 -0.22 -2.73 -20.78
N ASP A 453 -0.12 -2.20 -21.97
CA ASP A 453 -0.18 -0.76 -22.20
C ASP A 453 -1.63 -0.27 -22.09
N VAL A 454 -1.82 0.90 -21.48
CA VAL A 454 -3.13 1.51 -21.27
C VAL A 454 -3.06 3.02 -21.49
N TYR A 455 -4.21 3.62 -21.78
CA TYR A 455 -4.28 5.07 -22.02
C TYR A 455 -4.34 5.90 -20.74
N LYS A 456 -4.77 5.30 -19.63
CA LYS A 456 -4.98 6.01 -18.37
C LYS A 456 -4.47 5.16 -17.19
N PRO A 457 -3.76 5.75 -16.23
CA PRO A 457 -3.29 5.01 -15.05
C PRO A 457 -4.43 4.52 -14.16
N GLU A 458 -5.60 5.14 -14.20
CA GLU A 458 -6.81 4.73 -13.48
C GLU A 458 -7.37 3.37 -13.94
N ALA A 459 -6.96 2.89 -15.13
CA ALA A 459 -7.27 1.54 -15.57
C ALA A 459 -6.66 0.44 -14.67
N ALA A 460 -5.71 0.80 -13.78
CA ALA A 460 -5.13 -0.11 -12.77
C ALA A 460 -6.11 -0.44 -11.64
N ASN A 461 -7.34 -0.79 -11.97
CA ASN A 461 -8.39 -0.96 -10.97
C ASN A 461 -8.57 -2.40 -10.50
N MET A 462 -8.67 -3.34 -11.42
CA MET A 462 -8.82 -4.76 -11.13
C MET A 462 -8.14 -5.61 -12.21
N THR A 463 -7.60 -6.74 -11.78
CA THR A 463 -7.09 -7.75 -12.69
C THR A 463 -8.27 -8.59 -13.18
N ALA A 464 -8.55 -8.58 -14.48
CA ALA A 464 -9.63 -9.37 -15.10
C ALA A 464 -9.37 -10.88 -14.94
N ALA A 465 -10.41 -11.69 -15.02
CA ALA A 465 -10.31 -13.14 -14.84
C ALA A 465 -9.37 -13.79 -15.86
N GLU A 466 -9.46 -13.34 -17.12
CA GLU A 466 -8.60 -13.82 -18.22
C GLU A 466 -7.13 -13.53 -17.94
N VAL A 467 -6.83 -12.32 -17.44
CA VAL A 467 -5.46 -11.92 -17.08
C VAL A 467 -4.96 -12.75 -15.89
N GLN A 468 -5.83 -13.08 -14.93
CA GLN A 468 -5.47 -13.97 -13.82
C GLN A 468 -5.08 -15.36 -14.33
N HIS A 469 -5.87 -15.93 -15.25
CA HIS A 469 -5.57 -17.22 -15.87
C HIS A 469 -4.27 -17.19 -16.67
N TYR A 470 -4.01 -16.12 -17.41
CA TYR A 470 -2.75 -15.93 -18.11
C TYR A 470 -1.55 -15.96 -17.15
N ILE A 471 -1.61 -15.21 -16.05
CA ILE A 471 -0.54 -15.20 -15.03
C ILE A 471 -0.31 -16.62 -14.48
N LEU A 472 -1.38 -17.33 -14.13
CA LEU A 472 -1.31 -18.67 -13.57
C LEU A 472 -0.67 -19.66 -14.57
N SER A 473 -1.03 -19.59 -15.85
CA SER A 473 -0.48 -20.47 -16.87
C SER A 473 1.01 -20.23 -17.10
N LYS A 474 1.44 -18.96 -17.21
CA LYS A 474 2.86 -18.61 -17.37
C LYS A 474 3.70 -19.01 -16.16
N CYS A 475 3.19 -18.77 -14.95
CA CYS A 475 3.91 -19.14 -13.73
C CYS A 475 4.02 -20.66 -13.52
N LYS A 476 3.07 -21.46 -14.03
CA LYS A 476 3.18 -22.94 -14.05
C LYS A 476 4.39 -23.43 -14.85
N ASN A 477 4.85 -22.68 -15.84
CA ASN A 477 6.05 -22.98 -16.57
C ASN A 477 7.34 -22.77 -15.75
N LEU A 478 7.28 -21.97 -14.68
CA LEU A 478 8.42 -21.76 -13.78
C LEU A 478 8.37 -22.70 -12.56
N VAL A 479 7.20 -22.78 -11.90
CA VAL A 479 6.94 -23.58 -10.70
C VAL A 479 5.65 -24.35 -10.88
N PRO A 480 5.67 -25.60 -11.38
CA PRO A 480 4.46 -26.37 -11.70
C PRO A 480 3.59 -26.71 -10.48
N SER A 481 4.19 -26.77 -9.28
CA SER A 481 3.59 -27.35 -8.08
C SER A 481 2.68 -26.41 -7.27
N PHE A 482 2.64 -25.08 -7.53
CA PHE A 482 1.75 -24.22 -6.76
C PHE A 482 0.26 -24.54 -7.03
N ASP A 483 -0.58 -24.35 -6.02
CA ASP A 483 -2.03 -24.51 -6.15
C ASP A 483 -2.73 -23.17 -6.44
N PRO A 484 -3.35 -22.98 -7.63
CA PRO A 484 -4.10 -21.78 -7.97
C PRO A 484 -5.24 -21.44 -7.02
N LYS A 485 -5.83 -22.44 -6.34
CA LYS A 485 -6.93 -22.26 -5.38
C LYS A 485 -6.49 -21.48 -4.13
N GLU A 486 -5.20 -21.45 -3.86
CA GLU A 486 -4.61 -20.69 -2.77
C GLU A 486 -4.45 -19.19 -3.07
N THR A 487 -4.97 -18.71 -4.20
CA THR A 487 -4.99 -17.29 -4.52
C THR A 487 -5.93 -16.54 -3.58
N ILE A 488 -5.37 -15.60 -2.81
CA ILE A 488 -6.10 -14.81 -1.81
C ILE A 488 -6.35 -13.36 -2.25
N HIS A 489 -5.57 -12.86 -3.23
CA HIS A 489 -5.69 -11.47 -3.68
C HIS A 489 -5.16 -11.30 -5.10
N ALA A 490 -5.80 -10.41 -5.86
CA ALA A 490 -5.28 -9.87 -7.12
C ALA A 490 -5.14 -8.35 -7.01
N PHE A 491 -4.09 -7.81 -7.58
CA PHE A 491 -3.86 -6.38 -7.62
C PHE A 491 -3.08 -5.97 -8.87
N CYS A 492 -3.09 -4.68 -9.16
CA CYS A 492 -2.50 -4.13 -10.34
C CYS A 492 -1.81 -2.81 -10.02
N GLY A 493 -0.73 -2.50 -10.72
CA GLY A 493 -0.02 -1.23 -10.63
C GLY A 493 0.29 -0.66 -12.00
N ALA A 494 0.15 0.66 -12.17
CA ALA A 494 0.49 1.38 -13.39
C ALA A 494 1.93 1.89 -13.31
N ARG A 495 2.82 1.31 -14.12
CA ARG A 495 4.20 1.80 -14.28
C ARG A 495 4.18 3.09 -15.10
N ALA A 496 4.93 4.08 -14.65
CA ALA A 496 5.07 5.37 -15.34
C ALA A 496 6.13 5.27 -16.46
N LYS A 497 5.79 4.66 -17.59
CA LYS A 497 6.74 4.52 -18.69
C LYS A 497 6.81 5.81 -19.51
N SER A 498 8.03 6.31 -19.77
CA SER A 498 8.29 7.46 -20.63
C SER A 498 8.20 7.07 -22.11
N ASP A 499 7.73 7.97 -22.96
CA ASP A 499 7.81 7.86 -24.41
C ASP A 499 9.24 7.98 -24.95
N ARG A 500 10.19 8.52 -24.15
CA ARG A 500 11.62 8.56 -24.48
C ARG A 500 12.32 7.20 -24.32
N GLY A 501 11.68 6.20 -23.70
CA GLY A 501 12.23 4.86 -23.48
C GLY A 501 13.33 4.77 -22.41
N ASP A 502 13.59 5.85 -21.68
CA ASP A 502 14.50 5.91 -20.54
C ASP A 502 13.91 6.79 -19.45
N TRP A 503 14.47 6.74 -18.25
CA TRP A 503 14.10 7.62 -17.14
C TRP A 503 14.52 9.07 -17.40
N ILE A 504 13.66 9.98 -17.01
CA ILE A 504 13.86 11.43 -17.15
C ILE A 504 14.27 11.96 -15.77
N ILE A 505 15.55 12.33 -15.64
CA ILE A 505 16.12 12.88 -14.42
C ILE A 505 16.94 14.09 -14.83
N GLU A 506 16.27 15.24 -14.98
CA GLU A 506 16.84 16.44 -15.58
C GLU A 506 16.10 17.71 -15.16
N ASN A 507 16.75 18.85 -15.30
CA ASN A 507 16.09 20.15 -15.16
C ASN A 507 15.17 20.38 -16.37
N SER A 508 14.01 20.99 -16.14
CA SER A 508 13.12 21.42 -17.21
C SER A 508 13.80 22.43 -18.13
N ALA A 509 13.67 22.25 -19.41
CA ALA A 509 14.15 23.22 -20.39
C ALA A 509 13.36 24.53 -20.39
N VAL A 510 12.15 24.55 -19.78
CA VAL A 510 11.28 25.73 -19.69
C VAL A 510 11.64 26.59 -18.48
N ASP A 511 11.99 25.93 -17.35
CA ASP A 511 12.45 26.61 -16.14
C ASP A 511 13.36 25.68 -15.34
N GLY A 512 14.65 26.00 -15.28
CA GLY A 512 15.67 25.18 -14.64
C GLY A 512 15.49 24.98 -13.13
N ARG A 513 14.56 25.70 -12.48
CA ARG A 513 14.18 25.52 -11.08
C ARG A 513 13.22 24.37 -10.86
N MET A 514 12.70 23.79 -11.94
CA MET A 514 11.90 22.56 -11.91
C MET A 514 12.74 21.39 -12.37
N ILE A 515 12.85 20.35 -11.54
CA ILE A 515 13.55 19.11 -11.85
C ILE A 515 12.52 18.03 -12.08
N HIS A 516 12.58 17.38 -13.25
CA HIS A 516 11.76 16.22 -13.55
C HIS A 516 12.44 14.94 -13.12
N VAL A 517 11.71 14.11 -12.37
CA VAL A 517 12.06 12.74 -12.01
C VAL A 517 10.89 11.86 -12.46
N ALA A 518 10.81 11.67 -13.77
CA ALA A 518 9.64 11.18 -14.48
C ALA A 518 9.96 9.94 -15.30
N GLY A 519 8.92 9.20 -15.71
CA GLY A 519 9.11 8.00 -16.49
C GLY A 519 9.79 6.87 -15.72
N ILE A 520 9.77 6.91 -14.39
CA ILE A 520 10.45 5.94 -13.54
C ILE A 520 9.58 4.68 -13.44
N ASP A 521 9.80 3.76 -14.35
CA ASP A 521 9.19 2.42 -14.36
C ASP A 521 10.12 1.38 -13.70
N SER A 522 10.06 0.09 -14.04
CA SER A 522 10.97 -0.93 -13.50
C SER A 522 12.35 -0.80 -14.16
N PRO A 523 13.44 -0.77 -13.37
CA PRO A 523 13.62 -1.11 -11.94
C PRO A 523 13.65 0.11 -10.96
N GLY A 524 12.80 1.09 -11.11
CA GLY A 524 12.84 2.35 -10.36
C GLY A 524 12.83 2.21 -8.83
N LEU A 525 12.24 1.14 -8.28
CA LEU A 525 12.32 0.87 -6.85
C LEU A 525 13.78 0.68 -6.40
N ALA A 526 14.53 -0.16 -7.13
CA ALA A 526 15.95 -0.40 -6.84
C ALA A 526 16.79 0.86 -7.06
N GLY A 527 16.48 1.66 -8.10
CA GLY A 527 17.20 2.88 -8.42
C GLY A 527 16.90 4.07 -7.52
N SER A 528 15.79 4.04 -6.75
CA SER A 528 15.29 5.22 -6.03
C SER A 528 16.29 5.89 -5.07
N PRO A 529 17.16 5.16 -4.33
CA PRO A 529 18.15 5.82 -3.48
C PRO A 529 19.22 6.54 -4.27
N ALA A 530 19.68 5.97 -5.37
CA ALA A 530 20.70 6.59 -6.23
C ALA A 530 20.14 7.79 -7.01
N ILE A 531 18.87 7.70 -7.46
CA ILE A 531 18.17 8.84 -8.07
C ILE A 531 18.10 10.02 -7.11
N ALA A 532 17.86 9.78 -5.82
CA ALA A 532 17.81 10.85 -4.82
C ALA A 532 19.13 11.61 -4.72
N LEU A 533 20.27 10.93 -4.80
CA LEU A 533 21.61 11.56 -4.83
C LEU A 533 21.79 12.40 -6.09
N GLU A 534 21.35 11.92 -7.25
CA GLU A 534 21.43 12.66 -8.50
C GLU A 534 20.57 13.94 -8.48
N VAL A 535 19.40 13.90 -7.87
CA VAL A 535 18.55 15.09 -7.73
C VAL A 535 19.23 16.14 -6.83
N VAL A 536 19.89 15.72 -5.75
CA VAL A 536 20.69 16.63 -4.92
C VAL A 536 21.80 17.30 -5.73
N ARG A 537 22.51 16.55 -6.58
CA ARG A 537 23.52 17.09 -7.49
C ARG A 537 22.94 18.11 -8.48
N LEU A 538 21.78 17.80 -9.08
CA LEU A 538 21.10 18.72 -10.02
C LEU A 538 20.64 20.01 -9.32
N LEU A 539 20.17 19.93 -8.07
CA LEU A 539 19.79 21.10 -7.28
C LEU A 539 21.02 22.00 -7.00
N GLU A 540 22.16 21.41 -6.63
CA GLU A 540 23.39 22.15 -6.38
C GLU A 540 23.88 22.86 -7.64
N GLU A 541 23.88 22.18 -8.79
CA GLU A 541 24.21 22.76 -10.10
C GLU A 541 23.25 23.88 -10.52
N SER A 542 21.97 23.79 -10.07
CA SER A 542 20.97 24.83 -10.29
C SER A 542 21.06 26.00 -9.31
N GLY A 543 22.07 26.02 -8.45
CA GLY A 543 22.34 27.10 -7.51
C GLY A 543 21.64 26.97 -6.14
N CYS A 544 21.05 25.81 -5.81
CA CYS A 544 20.54 25.54 -4.48
C CYS A 544 21.71 25.40 -3.48
N LYS A 545 21.69 26.24 -2.43
CA LYS A 545 22.75 26.17 -1.39
C LYS A 545 22.47 25.03 -0.42
N LEU A 546 23.32 24.02 -0.45
CA LEU A 546 23.23 22.83 0.38
C LEU A 546 24.15 22.99 1.62
N THR A 547 23.57 23.24 2.78
CA THR A 547 24.26 23.26 4.05
C THR A 547 23.89 22.08 4.89
N ALA A 548 24.84 21.25 5.32
CA ALA A 548 24.56 20.04 6.08
C ALA A 548 23.72 20.31 7.33
N ASN A 549 22.75 19.46 7.60
CA ASN A 549 21.93 19.45 8.80
C ASN A 549 22.59 18.57 9.88
N PRO A 550 23.21 19.14 10.91
CA PRO A 550 23.91 18.36 11.93
C PRO A 550 22.97 17.59 12.85
N THR A 551 21.66 17.86 12.80
CA THR A 551 20.66 17.17 13.61
C THR A 551 19.96 16.04 12.86
N PHE A 552 20.38 15.77 11.63
CA PHE A 552 19.79 14.66 10.85
C PHE A 552 20.01 13.31 11.56
N ASN A 553 18.90 12.62 11.82
CA ASN A 553 18.91 11.27 12.38
C ASN A 553 18.55 10.25 11.28
N PRO A 554 19.50 9.42 10.84
CA PRO A 554 19.23 8.41 9.81
C PRO A 554 18.32 7.28 10.28
N ARG A 555 18.18 7.09 11.58
CA ARG A 555 17.54 5.91 12.18
C ARG A 555 16.02 6.07 12.32
N ARG A 556 15.34 4.97 12.09
CA ARG A 556 13.89 4.82 12.28
C ARG A 556 13.60 3.57 13.11
N ALA A 557 12.70 3.68 14.07
CA ALA A 557 12.21 2.49 14.77
C ALA A 557 11.35 1.61 13.84
N PRO A 558 11.46 0.25 13.95
CA PRO A 558 10.62 -0.64 13.15
C PRO A 558 9.14 -0.47 13.49
N ILE A 559 8.28 -0.60 12.48
CA ILE A 559 6.82 -0.59 12.67
C ILE A 559 6.25 -2.00 12.63
N ILE A 560 6.90 -2.87 11.87
CA ILE A 560 6.43 -4.24 11.66
C ILE A 560 6.89 -5.10 12.83
N THR A 561 5.95 -5.77 13.48
CA THR A 561 6.25 -6.77 14.51
C THR A 561 6.50 -8.13 13.85
N PRO A 562 7.67 -8.76 14.05
CA PRO A 562 7.96 -10.09 13.52
C PRO A 562 6.96 -11.13 14.05
N LYS A 563 6.53 -12.03 13.18
CA LYS A 563 5.59 -13.12 13.52
C LYS A 563 6.08 -14.44 12.96
N ASP A 564 5.61 -15.55 13.55
CA ASP A 564 5.94 -16.90 13.10
C ASP A 564 5.61 -17.08 11.61
N GLY A 565 6.49 -17.73 10.87
CA GLY A 565 6.36 -17.98 9.43
C GLY A 565 6.82 -16.84 8.52
N MET A 566 7.30 -15.71 9.07
CA MET A 566 7.96 -14.68 8.28
C MET A 566 9.40 -15.07 7.97
N ARG A 567 9.79 -14.98 6.70
CA ARG A 567 11.16 -15.29 6.26
C ARG A 567 12.02 -14.03 6.20
N GLY A 568 13.26 -14.15 6.70
CA GLY A 568 14.30 -13.15 6.44
C GLY A 568 14.20 -11.82 7.15
N LEU A 569 13.14 -11.56 7.91
CA LEU A 569 13.04 -10.36 8.72
C LEU A 569 13.87 -10.55 10.01
N LYS A 570 15.15 -10.26 9.96
CA LYS A 570 15.93 -9.94 11.16
C LYS A 570 15.54 -8.53 11.61
N MET A 571 14.33 -8.41 12.12
CA MET A 571 13.94 -7.19 12.81
C MET A 571 14.74 -7.19 14.12
N GLY A 572 15.41 -6.08 14.38
CA GLY A 572 16.00 -5.84 15.69
C GLY A 572 14.94 -6.14 16.74
N SER A 573 15.30 -6.88 17.76
CA SER A 573 14.39 -7.15 18.88
C SER A 573 13.72 -5.83 19.24
N VAL A 574 12.41 -5.75 19.01
CA VAL A 574 11.60 -4.74 19.67
C VAL A 574 11.85 -5.03 21.14
N GLY A 575 12.63 -4.16 21.80
CA GLY A 575 12.99 -4.36 23.18
C GLY A 575 11.70 -4.63 23.93
N LYS A 576 11.68 -5.67 24.74
CA LYS A 576 10.71 -5.78 25.81
C LYS A 576 10.97 -4.56 26.68
N ASN A 577 10.28 -3.47 26.41
CA ASN A 577 10.29 -2.34 27.32
C ASN A 577 9.45 -2.75 28.52
N ASP A 578 10.10 -2.94 29.66
CA ASP A 578 9.49 -3.28 30.95
C ASP A 578 8.59 -2.15 31.49
N SER A 579 8.35 -1.09 30.70
CA SER A 579 7.57 0.10 31.05
C SER A 579 6.20 0.17 30.37
N ASP A 580 5.72 -0.92 29.74
CA ASP A 580 4.38 -0.94 29.15
C ASP A 580 3.34 -0.88 30.29
N GLY A 581 2.58 0.21 30.38
CA GLY A 581 1.51 0.38 31.36
C GLY A 581 0.44 -0.72 31.22
N LEU A 582 -0.38 -0.89 32.26
CA LEU A 582 -1.46 -1.90 32.30
C LEU A 582 -2.36 -1.90 31.04
N ASP A 583 -2.57 -0.72 30.43
CA ASP A 583 -3.37 -0.59 29.22
C ASP A 583 -2.67 -1.14 27.98
N GLU A 584 -1.36 -1.00 27.85
CA GLU A 584 -0.59 -1.59 26.75
C GLU A 584 -0.54 -3.11 26.86
N ALA A 585 -0.40 -3.67 28.06
CA ALA A 585 -0.47 -5.10 28.28
C ALA A 585 -1.82 -5.68 27.82
N LYS A 586 -2.91 -4.98 28.12
CA LYS A 586 -4.26 -5.35 27.69
C LYS A 586 -4.42 -5.23 26.17
N MET A 587 -3.96 -4.13 25.56
CA MET A 587 -4.00 -3.93 24.12
C MET A 587 -3.12 -4.94 23.38
N SER A 588 -2.01 -5.38 23.95
CA SER A 588 -1.14 -6.42 23.37
C SER A 588 -1.78 -7.79 23.30
N GLN A 589 -2.74 -8.07 24.21
CA GLN A 589 -3.51 -9.32 24.23
C GLN A 589 -4.76 -9.26 23.35
N ASN A 590 -5.24 -8.06 22.99
CA ASN A 590 -6.43 -7.89 22.15
C ASN A 590 -6.09 -8.08 20.67
N VAL A 591 -6.37 -9.25 20.12
CA VAL A 591 -6.11 -9.57 18.71
C VAL A 591 -7.24 -9.00 17.84
N ILE A 592 -6.92 -8.00 17.03
CA ILE A 592 -7.84 -7.33 16.11
C ILE A 592 -7.99 -8.10 14.79
N CYS A 593 -6.88 -8.56 14.20
CA CYS A 593 -6.88 -9.36 12.99
C CYS A 593 -6.36 -10.77 13.28
N LYS A 594 -7.25 -11.76 13.31
CA LYS A 594 -6.89 -13.16 13.65
C LYS A 594 -5.99 -13.81 12.59
N CYS A 595 -6.23 -13.53 11.28
CA CYS A 595 -5.45 -14.13 10.20
C CYS A 595 -3.98 -13.71 10.22
N GLU A 596 -3.71 -12.44 10.51
CA GLU A 596 -2.37 -11.85 10.57
C GLU A 596 -1.88 -11.69 12.02
N LYS A 597 -2.68 -12.11 13.01
CA LYS A 597 -2.37 -11.98 14.45
C LYS A 597 -1.98 -10.55 14.86
N VAL A 598 -2.63 -9.54 14.26
CA VAL A 598 -2.37 -8.13 14.57
C VAL A 598 -3.13 -7.75 15.83
N THR A 599 -2.43 -7.18 16.79
CA THR A 599 -3.00 -6.72 18.07
C THR A 599 -3.47 -5.27 17.99
N GLU A 600 -4.29 -4.86 18.95
CA GLU A 600 -4.71 -3.47 19.11
C GLU A 600 -3.50 -2.55 19.31
N LEU A 601 -2.53 -2.97 20.13
CA LEU A 601 -1.32 -2.20 20.39
C LEU A 601 -0.52 -1.91 19.11
N GLU A 602 -0.41 -2.88 18.18
CA GLU A 602 0.25 -2.65 16.89
C GLU A 602 -0.46 -1.56 16.07
N VAL A 603 -1.79 -1.54 16.08
CA VAL A 603 -2.58 -0.51 15.38
C VAL A 603 -2.37 0.86 16.03
N VAL A 604 -2.46 0.94 17.36
CA VAL A 604 -2.26 2.18 18.12
C VAL A 604 -0.86 2.73 17.92
N ARG A 605 0.18 1.89 18.02
CA ARG A 605 1.57 2.30 17.76
C ARG A 605 1.77 2.84 16.34
N ALA A 606 1.11 2.24 15.34
CA ALA A 606 1.15 2.75 13.98
C ALA A 606 0.51 4.14 13.85
N LEU A 607 -0.61 4.39 14.54
CA LEU A 607 -1.33 5.67 14.53
C LEU A 607 -0.53 6.81 15.21
N ARG A 608 0.27 6.47 16.21
CA ARG A 608 1.04 7.45 16.98
C ARG A 608 2.38 7.84 16.35
N ARG A 609 2.67 7.39 15.13
CA ARG A 609 3.88 7.76 14.38
C ARG A 609 3.70 9.07 13.62
N SER A 610 4.79 9.57 13.03
CA SER A 610 4.86 10.91 12.45
C SER A 610 4.04 11.10 11.18
N LEU A 611 3.75 10.04 10.44
CA LEU A 611 2.90 10.17 9.25
C LEU A 611 1.42 10.17 9.64
N PRO A 612 0.60 11.06 9.09
CA PRO A 612 -0.84 11.08 9.36
C PRO A 612 -1.51 9.81 8.84
N ILE A 613 -2.43 9.24 9.62
CA ILE A 613 -3.21 8.05 9.27
C ILE A 613 -4.67 8.31 9.59
N ASP A 614 -5.51 8.21 8.57
CA ASP A 614 -6.95 8.42 8.65
C ASP A 614 -7.75 7.39 7.85
N SER A 615 -7.10 6.30 7.44
CA SER A 615 -7.75 5.24 6.68
C SER A 615 -7.34 3.85 7.15
N THR A 616 -8.25 2.89 6.98
CA THR A 616 -7.95 1.48 7.26
C THR A 616 -6.91 0.92 6.31
N GLN A 617 -6.81 1.47 5.09
CA GLN A 617 -5.77 1.09 4.13
C GLN A 617 -4.37 1.50 4.58
N ALA A 618 -4.23 2.66 5.19
CA ALA A 618 -2.96 3.10 5.75
C ALA A 618 -2.49 2.17 6.89
N ILE A 619 -3.41 1.75 7.77
CA ILE A 619 -3.13 0.74 8.80
C ILE A 619 -2.77 -0.62 8.20
N ARG A 620 -3.47 -1.07 7.14
CA ARG A 620 -3.12 -2.33 6.45
C ARG A 620 -1.66 -2.36 5.98
N LYS A 621 -1.19 -1.27 5.37
CA LYS A 621 0.19 -1.16 4.87
C LYS A 621 1.23 -1.21 6.00
N ARG A 622 0.88 -0.77 7.21
CA ARG A 622 1.79 -0.69 8.36
C ARG A 622 1.73 -1.89 9.29
N THR A 623 0.57 -2.56 9.39
CA THR A 623 0.37 -3.65 10.35
C THR A 623 -0.05 -4.97 9.71
N ARG A 624 -0.47 -4.95 8.43
CA ARG A 624 -1.11 -6.06 7.72
C ARG A 624 -2.52 -6.43 8.21
N ALA A 625 -3.14 -5.68 9.10
CA ALA A 625 -4.52 -5.93 9.50
C ALA A 625 -5.44 -6.01 8.27
N GLY A 626 -6.10 -7.15 8.04
CA GLY A 626 -6.94 -7.40 6.87
C GLY A 626 -6.22 -7.86 5.60
N MET A 627 -4.92 -8.22 5.66
CA MET A 627 -4.15 -8.75 4.52
C MET A 627 -3.95 -10.27 4.54
N GLY A 628 -4.51 -10.98 5.50
CA GLY A 628 -4.46 -12.44 5.54
C GLY A 628 -5.45 -13.10 4.57
N HIS A 629 -5.61 -14.42 4.67
CA HIS A 629 -6.43 -15.22 3.76
C HIS A 629 -7.88 -14.72 3.60
N CYS A 630 -8.48 -14.14 4.65
CA CYS A 630 -9.84 -13.58 4.58
C CYS A 630 -9.90 -12.18 3.95
N GLN A 631 -8.76 -11.53 3.68
CA GLN A 631 -8.66 -10.19 3.08
C GLN A 631 -9.50 -9.11 3.78
N GLY A 632 -9.79 -9.27 5.07
CA GLY A 632 -10.62 -8.34 5.84
C GLY A 632 -12.11 -8.49 5.60
N ASP A 633 -12.55 -9.63 5.09
CA ASP A 633 -13.98 -9.92 4.83
C ASP A 633 -14.82 -9.67 6.09
N PRO A 634 -15.84 -8.76 6.02
CA PRO A 634 -16.75 -8.50 7.15
C PRO A 634 -17.54 -9.73 7.61
N ALA A 635 -17.79 -10.68 6.72
CA ALA A 635 -18.50 -11.91 7.07
C ALA A 635 -17.68 -12.82 7.99
N ASN A 636 -16.35 -12.68 8.00
CA ASN A 636 -15.46 -13.47 8.85
C ASN A 636 -15.25 -12.80 10.21
N TYR A 637 -14.21 -11.98 10.34
CA TYR A 637 -13.79 -11.43 11.64
C TYR A 637 -14.00 -9.91 11.74
N ASN A 638 -14.41 -9.28 10.65
CA ASN A 638 -14.67 -7.83 10.57
C ASN A 638 -13.54 -6.97 11.16
N CYS A 639 -12.30 -7.35 10.90
CA CYS A 639 -11.15 -6.64 11.45
C CYS A 639 -11.06 -5.18 10.95
N GLU A 640 -11.57 -4.89 9.75
CA GLU A 640 -11.58 -3.53 9.21
C GLU A 640 -12.45 -2.58 10.05
N ALA A 641 -13.65 -3.00 10.49
CA ALA A 641 -14.49 -2.19 11.37
C ALA A 641 -13.84 -1.94 12.74
N ARG A 642 -13.10 -2.94 13.25
CA ARG A 642 -12.35 -2.78 14.52
C ARG A 642 -11.20 -1.78 14.37
N VAL A 643 -10.43 -1.88 13.28
CA VAL A 643 -9.37 -0.91 12.94
C VAL A 643 -9.96 0.50 12.82
N LYS A 644 -11.10 0.63 12.13
CA LYS A 644 -11.78 1.91 11.98
C LYS A 644 -12.20 2.51 13.33
N ALA A 645 -12.72 1.69 14.23
CA ALA A 645 -13.08 2.12 15.60
C ALA A 645 -11.85 2.57 16.41
N ILE A 646 -10.70 1.90 16.26
CA ILE A 646 -9.46 2.30 16.91
C ILE A 646 -8.97 3.64 16.34
N ILE A 647 -8.99 3.83 15.02
CA ILE A 647 -8.61 5.11 14.41
C ILE A 647 -9.50 6.23 14.95
N ALA A 648 -10.84 6.02 15.00
CA ALA A 648 -11.78 7.01 15.55
C ALA A 648 -11.44 7.40 16.99
N ARG A 649 -11.16 6.41 17.84
CA ARG A 649 -10.80 6.62 19.23
C ARG A 649 -9.51 7.42 19.42
N GLU A 650 -8.45 7.03 18.68
CA GLU A 650 -7.12 7.62 18.83
C GLU A 650 -7.01 9.01 18.21
N THR A 651 -7.78 9.28 17.14
CA THR A 651 -7.71 10.55 16.38
C THR A 651 -8.83 11.52 16.71
N GLY A 652 -9.90 11.08 17.37
CA GLY A 652 -11.13 11.86 17.57
C GLY A 652 -11.96 12.07 16.30
N MET A 653 -11.57 11.47 15.16
CA MET A 653 -12.31 11.60 13.91
C MET A 653 -13.62 10.82 13.95
N PRO A 654 -14.72 11.37 13.42
CA PRO A 654 -15.94 10.60 13.19
C PRO A 654 -15.68 9.38 12.32
N MET A 655 -16.28 8.24 12.64
CA MET A 655 -16.10 7.01 11.85
C MET A 655 -16.50 7.16 10.37
N SER A 656 -17.43 8.06 10.06
CA SER A 656 -17.84 8.39 8.69
C SER A 656 -16.74 9.06 7.86
N GLN A 657 -15.81 9.75 8.49
CA GLN A 657 -14.69 10.44 7.83
C GLN A 657 -13.46 9.54 7.65
N ILE A 658 -13.40 8.41 8.35
CA ILE A 658 -12.27 7.49 8.24
C ILE A 658 -12.41 6.70 6.94
N GLY A 659 -11.41 6.84 6.06
CA GLY A 659 -11.31 6.12 4.81
C GLY A 659 -11.35 4.60 5.02
N GLY A 660 -12.12 3.90 4.22
CA GLY A 660 -12.26 2.45 4.25
C GLY A 660 -11.90 1.81 2.91
N ARG A 661 -11.75 0.49 2.93
CA ARG A 661 -11.65 -0.28 1.72
C ARG A 661 -13.04 -0.37 1.08
N PRO A 662 -13.20 -0.02 -0.21
CA PRO A 662 -14.47 -0.25 -0.88
C PRO A 662 -14.74 -1.75 -1.01
N TRP A 663 -15.97 -2.12 -0.77
CA TRP A 663 -16.52 -3.46 -0.94
C TRP A 663 -17.33 -3.59 -2.25
N PRO A 664 -17.34 -4.77 -2.86
CA PRO A 664 -16.59 -5.98 -2.57
C PRO A 664 -15.19 -5.93 -3.16
N ALA A 665 -14.19 -6.27 -2.35
CA ALA A 665 -12.82 -6.44 -2.83
C ALA A 665 -12.56 -7.89 -3.25
N THR A 666 -13.56 -8.57 -3.71
CA THR A 666 -13.43 -9.96 -4.15
C THR A 666 -12.98 -9.99 -5.60
N SER A 667 -11.71 -10.36 -5.83
CA SER A 667 -11.36 -11.06 -7.04
C SER A 667 -11.70 -12.53 -6.79
N THR A 668 -12.86 -12.97 -7.22
CA THR A 668 -13.11 -14.40 -7.36
C THR A 668 -12.42 -14.86 -8.62
N LEU A 669 -11.46 -15.77 -8.48
CA LEU A 669 -10.95 -16.53 -9.60
C LEU A 669 -12.12 -17.31 -10.23
N SER A 670 -12.15 -17.38 -11.56
CA SER A 670 -12.97 -18.37 -12.22
C SER A 670 -12.55 -19.76 -11.71
N GLN A 671 -13.52 -20.54 -11.28
CA GLN A 671 -13.23 -21.89 -10.79
C GLN A 671 -12.83 -22.84 -11.94
N ARG A 672 -12.98 -22.41 -13.19
CA ARG A 672 -12.62 -23.17 -14.37
C ARG A 672 -11.26 -22.71 -14.89
N TRP A 673 -10.35 -23.65 -15.04
CA TRP A 673 -9.10 -23.40 -15.77
C TRP A 673 -9.44 -23.18 -17.24
N PRO A 674 -8.90 -22.16 -17.92
CA PRO A 674 -9.18 -21.90 -19.33
C PRO A 674 -8.64 -23.04 -20.21
N GLU A 675 -9.30 -23.29 -21.30
CA GLU A 675 -8.82 -24.21 -22.32
C GLU A 675 -7.63 -23.61 -23.09
N GLU A 676 -6.82 -24.45 -23.72
CA GLU A 676 -5.60 -24.00 -24.43
C GLU A 676 -5.93 -23.03 -25.57
N SER A 677 -7.07 -23.21 -26.22
CA SER A 677 -7.58 -22.29 -27.26
C SER A 677 -7.89 -20.89 -26.71
N GLU A 678 -8.47 -20.82 -25.51
CA GLU A 678 -8.80 -19.56 -24.82
C GLU A 678 -7.53 -18.83 -24.37
N LEU A 679 -6.50 -19.57 -23.96
CA LEU A 679 -5.19 -18.99 -23.62
C LEU A 679 -4.49 -18.42 -24.85
N LYS A 680 -4.52 -19.10 -26.00
CA LYS A 680 -3.94 -18.59 -27.25
C LYS A 680 -4.64 -17.32 -27.77
N ASP A 681 -5.98 -17.27 -27.67
CA ASP A 681 -6.74 -16.07 -28.01
C ASP A 681 -6.40 -14.90 -27.08
N LEU A 682 -6.26 -15.16 -25.78
CA LEU A 682 -5.85 -14.16 -24.81
C LEU A 682 -4.43 -13.63 -25.09
N GLU A 683 -3.47 -14.52 -25.38
CA GLU A 683 -2.10 -14.16 -25.77
C GLU A 683 -2.07 -13.28 -27.01
N SER A 684 -2.88 -13.59 -28.02
CA SER A 684 -3.00 -12.76 -29.23
C SER A 684 -3.46 -11.35 -28.90
N ARG A 685 -4.55 -11.21 -28.14
CA ARG A 685 -5.11 -9.91 -27.72
C ARG A 685 -4.22 -9.10 -26.78
N MET A 686 -3.31 -9.74 -26.07
CA MET A 686 -2.35 -9.03 -25.20
C MET A 686 -1.12 -8.54 -25.97
N ASN A 687 -0.89 -9.05 -27.17
CA ASN A 687 0.20 -8.66 -28.06
C ASN A 687 -0.21 -7.57 -29.06
N GLU A 688 -1.52 -7.31 -29.23
CA GLU A 688 -2.08 -6.15 -29.91
C GLU A 688 -2.07 -4.90 -29.00
#